data_fb5d24b4f7ac4d53119632017a56669d
#
_entry.id   fb5d24b4f7ac4d53119632017a56669d
#
_cell.length_a   1.000
_cell.length_b   1.000
_cell.length_c   1.000
_cell.angle_alpha   90.00
_cell.angle_beta   90.00
_cell.angle_gamma   90.00
#
_symmetry.space_group_name_H-M   'P 1'
#
loop_
_entity.id
_entity.type
_entity.pdbx_description
1 polymer ?
#
loop_
_entity_poly.entity_id
_entity_poly.type
_entity_poly.pdbx_seq_one_letter_code
_entity_poly.pdbx_strand_id
1 'polypeptide(L)'
;MKQHRVIRERISVLCLVFLSMQLDIIAQDIPSSPADSLITVGYATGNKKNVSGSVDKITEQEMNKDQITNPLEAIRGRVPGLTIQKGNKGTNGPAALDAVRLRGTTSLASGNDPLIIVDGVFGDLSMLTSIYPTDIESFTILKDASETAQYGSRGASGVIEITTKKGISDKTRVSYNGSFGIASVYKSLKMVSAAEFREIAGERNISFLDLGNNTNFLKEIEQTGIQQNHHVAFYGGSDASSYRVSLGFMDRQGVILNEDLNNLTSNMNMTQKVFGDFIKCELGMFGSVQKNHNLFDYQKTFYSAATFNPTYPDHKNTETNSWDQITNASQITNPLAWMEVKDHEVSSHISTHARLTFNLLDELKLVMFGSYTNNIVENSQYLPTSVWAHGQAYKGTRKMESLLGSLILTYKKSLGKNFFDALALAEFQEETFTGYYTTVTNFGTDKFGYDNLQAGAIRLWEGTGSYYEQPHLASFMGRFNYTYADRYIFTVNARADGSSKFGVNNKWGFFPSVSAAWVVSEEEFMKQLTLVDNLKFRMGYGLAGNQSGIDSYTTLSLVKPNGVVPAGTSQVVSLADLKNTNPDLKWEIKHTFNMGADIALFGNRLLLSANYYNSKTSDMLYLYNVSVPPFAYNTLLANIGSMRNSGTEIALGITPLKNKDLELNINAHITFQQNRLLSLSGSYNGESILAPEFKSLTDLNGAGFHGGYNHIVYQIVGQPLGVFYLPHSKGLVSDGSGGYTYDIADLNGGGVSLEDGEDRYIAGQAVPKALLGSNISFRYKMVDVSVQVNGAFGHKIYNGTSLTYMNMNIFPDYNVMKGAPEQNIKDQTATDYWLEKGDYVNLDYLTVGWNVPVNSVKKYIQSLRLSFTVNNLATITGYSGLSPMVNSSSVNSTLGVDDKRSYPLARTYTFGLSINF
;
A
#
# COMPACT_ATOMS: atom_id res chain seq x y z
N MET A 1 -1.03 34.33 -18.11
CA MET A 1 -0.93 33.94 -19.55
C MET A 1 0.46 34.02 -20.17
N LYS A 2 1.42 34.80 -19.69
CA LYS A 2 2.77 34.88 -20.29
C LYS A 2 3.74 33.75 -19.87
N GLN A 3 3.57 33.18 -18.69
CA GLN A 3 4.45 32.07 -18.24
C GLN A 3 4.17 30.71 -18.91
N HIS A 4 2.93 30.44 -19.32
CA HIS A 4 2.57 29.17 -19.99
C HIS A 4 3.09 29.05 -21.45
N ARG A 5 3.42 30.17 -22.08
CA ARG A 5 3.93 30.19 -23.45
C ARG A 5 5.42 29.84 -23.52
N VAL A 6 6.18 30.26 -22.52
CA VAL A 6 7.64 30.01 -22.45
C VAL A 6 7.95 28.52 -22.15
N ILE A 7 7.10 27.85 -21.37
CA ILE A 7 7.29 26.40 -21.07
C ILE A 7 6.95 25.56 -22.31
N ARG A 8 5.94 25.94 -23.07
CA ARG A 8 5.54 25.21 -24.29
C ARG A 8 6.59 25.31 -25.41
N GLU A 9 7.23 26.44 -25.57
CA GLU A 9 8.31 26.63 -26.55
C GLU A 9 9.61 25.91 -26.15
N ARG A 10 9.94 25.84 -24.86
CA ARG A 10 11.13 25.11 -24.41
C ARG A 10 10.98 23.59 -24.48
N ILE A 11 9.78 23.03 -24.29
CA ILE A 11 9.50 21.60 -24.47
C ILE A 11 9.53 21.22 -25.96
N SER A 12 9.04 22.07 -26.84
CA SER A 12 9.10 21.83 -28.29
C SER A 12 10.51 21.88 -28.85
N VAL A 13 11.40 22.70 -28.29
CA VAL A 13 12.82 22.76 -28.70
C VAL A 13 13.58 21.54 -28.18
N LEU A 14 13.25 21.01 -27.00
CA LEU A 14 13.87 19.78 -26.48
C LEU A 14 13.48 18.55 -27.33
N CYS A 15 12.25 18.45 -27.80
CA CYS A 15 11.80 17.39 -28.72
C CYS A 15 12.42 17.48 -30.12
N LEU A 16 12.70 18.67 -30.63
CA LEU A 16 13.30 18.86 -31.94
C LEU A 16 14.82 18.60 -31.98
N VAL A 17 15.52 18.83 -30.90
CA VAL A 17 16.97 18.52 -30.77
C VAL A 17 17.21 17.02 -30.73
N PHE A 18 16.27 16.21 -30.25
CA PHE A 18 16.36 14.74 -30.25
C PHE A 18 16.10 14.08 -31.63
N LEU A 19 15.48 14.79 -32.58
CA LEU A 19 15.18 14.22 -33.89
C LEU A 19 16.27 14.42 -34.95
N SER A 20 17.32 15.19 -34.66
CA SER A 20 18.37 15.54 -35.64
C SER A 20 19.73 14.84 -35.41
N MET A 21 19.84 13.91 -34.46
CA MET A 21 21.04 13.09 -34.30
C MET A 21 21.01 11.90 -35.26
N GLN A 22 21.81 11.91 -36.31
CA GLN A 22 22.10 10.77 -37.15
C GLN A 22 22.77 9.67 -36.31
N LEU A 23 22.14 8.51 -36.22
CA LEU A 23 22.64 7.33 -35.53
C LEU A 23 23.54 6.52 -36.47
N ASP A 24 24.86 6.61 -36.24
CA ASP A 24 25.78 5.62 -36.78
C ASP A 24 25.65 4.32 -35.94
N ILE A 25 25.09 3.30 -36.55
CA ILE A 25 24.85 2.00 -35.93
C ILE A 25 26.12 1.16 -36.05
N ILE A 26 26.91 1.06 -34.98
CA ILE A 26 27.96 0.06 -34.84
C ILE A 26 27.39 -1.16 -34.13
N ALA A 27 27.27 -2.27 -34.83
CA ALA A 27 26.83 -3.55 -34.26
C ALA A 27 27.92 -4.12 -33.34
N GLN A 28 27.64 -4.30 -32.07
CA GLN A 28 28.44 -5.09 -31.13
C GLN A 28 27.54 -6.00 -30.32
N ASP A 29 28.08 -7.17 -29.95
CA ASP A 29 27.47 -8.34 -29.29
C ASP A 29 26.22 -8.05 -28.43
N ILE A 30 25.11 -8.63 -28.85
CA ILE A 30 23.80 -8.50 -28.25
C ILE A 30 23.71 -9.48 -27.08
N PRO A 31 23.41 -9.03 -25.84
CA PRO A 31 22.97 -9.95 -24.80
C PRO A 31 21.65 -10.63 -25.19
N SER A 32 21.40 -11.85 -24.71
CA SER A 32 20.17 -12.60 -24.92
C SER A 32 18.94 -11.71 -24.81
N SER A 33 18.02 -11.84 -25.78
CA SER A 33 16.77 -11.08 -25.86
C SER A 33 16.01 -11.13 -24.53
N PRO A 34 15.41 -10.03 -24.04
CA PRO A 34 14.50 -10.05 -22.87
C PRO A 34 13.35 -11.05 -23.05
N ALA A 35 13.04 -11.43 -24.29
CA ALA A 35 12.05 -12.46 -24.62
C ALA A 35 12.46 -13.87 -24.21
N ASP A 36 13.75 -14.15 -24.11
CA ASP A 36 14.29 -15.50 -23.76
C ASP A 36 14.49 -15.67 -22.25
N SER A 37 14.15 -14.68 -21.42
CA SER A 37 14.24 -14.80 -19.96
C SER A 37 13.24 -15.81 -19.41
N LEU A 38 13.69 -16.74 -18.60
CA LEU A 38 12.82 -17.61 -17.83
C LEU A 38 12.05 -16.79 -16.80
N ILE A 39 10.75 -17.00 -16.75
CA ILE A 39 9.88 -16.40 -15.74
C ILE A 39 9.04 -17.50 -15.09
N THR A 40 8.82 -17.37 -13.81
CA THR A 40 7.81 -18.14 -13.10
C THR A 40 6.50 -17.34 -13.15
N VAL A 41 5.44 -17.98 -13.58
CA VAL A 41 4.11 -17.42 -13.65
C VAL A 41 3.17 -18.38 -12.96
N GLY A 42 2.80 -18.05 -11.75
CA GLY A 42 2.06 -18.96 -10.90
C GLY A 42 2.87 -20.21 -10.59
N TYR A 43 2.29 -21.37 -10.81
CA TYR A 43 2.92 -22.66 -10.57
C TYR A 43 3.78 -23.17 -11.75
N ALA A 44 3.84 -22.42 -12.85
CA ALA A 44 4.56 -22.83 -14.07
C ALA A 44 5.77 -21.92 -14.33
N THR A 45 6.92 -22.54 -14.68
CA THR A 45 8.11 -21.82 -15.14
C THR A 45 8.25 -22.01 -16.65
N GLY A 46 8.44 -20.93 -17.39
CA GLY A 46 8.58 -20.96 -18.85
C GLY A 46 9.29 -19.73 -19.38
N ASN A 47 9.47 -19.68 -20.70
CA ASN A 47 10.03 -18.53 -21.38
C ASN A 47 9.00 -17.39 -21.43
N LYS A 48 9.39 -16.14 -21.20
CA LYS A 48 8.50 -14.96 -21.28
C LYS A 48 7.81 -14.88 -22.66
N LYS A 49 8.49 -15.32 -23.71
CA LYS A 49 7.95 -15.41 -25.05
C LYS A 49 6.68 -16.27 -25.13
N ASN A 50 6.62 -17.36 -24.38
CA ASN A 50 5.53 -18.35 -24.39
C ASN A 50 4.41 -18.06 -23.37
N VAL A 51 4.42 -16.91 -22.70
CA VAL A 51 3.37 -16.49 -21.78
C VAL A 51 2.31 -15.70 -22.54
N SER A 52 1.05 -16.06 -22.38
CA SER A 52 -0.10 -15.43 -23.07
C SER A 52 -0.70 -14.25 -22.32
N GLY A 53 -0.39 -14.06 -21.03
CA GLY A 53 -0.86 -12.96 -20.18
C GLY A 53 0.11 -11.78 -20.08
N SER A 54 -0.33 -10.69 -19.45
CA SER A 54 0.52 -9.55 -19.07
C SER A 54 1.22 -9.84 -17.76
N VAL A 55 2.53 -9.98 -17.83
CA VAL A 55 3.37 -10.24 -16.66
C VAL A 55 4.53 -9.25 -16.66
N ASP A 56 4.65 -8.48 -15.57
CA ASP A 56 5.81 -7.62 -15.38
C ASP A 56 6.80 -8.30 -14.44
N LYS A 57 8.03 -8.49 -14.91
CA LYS A 57 9.15 -8.96 -14.10
C LYS A 57 10.13 -7.81 -13.91
N ILE A 58 10.44 -7.49 -12.67
CA ILE A 58 11.42 -6.47 -12.28
C ILE A 58 12.57 -7.18 -11.58
N THR A 59 13.74 -7.15 -12.19
CA THR A 59 14.96 -7.77 -11.66
C THR A 59 15.68 -6.82 -10.70
N GLU A 60 16.62 -7.34 -9.90
CA GLU A 60 17.44 -6.55 -8.98
C GLU A 60 18.07 -5.30 -9.65
N GLN A 61 18.50 -5.44 -10.90
CA GLN A 61 19.13 -4.35 -11.65
C GLN A 61 18.17 -3.23 -12.01
N GLU A 62 16.90 -3.57 -12.15
CA GLU A 62 15.81 -2.64 -12.50
C GLU A 62 15.12 -2.05 -11.28
N MET A 63 15.38 -2.53 -10.07
CA MET A 63 14.79 -2.01 -8.83
C MET A 63 15.23 -0.58 -8.56
N ASN A 64 14.43 0.13 -7.78
CA ASN A 64 14.77 1.45 -7.29
C ASN A 64 16.06 1.42 -6.44
N LYS A 65 16.81 2.51 -6.47
CA LYS A 65 18.12 2.64 -5.79
C LYS A 65 18.04 3.55 -4.57
N ASP A 66 16.82 3.92 -4.14
CA ASP A 66 16.61 4.72 -2.94
C ASP A 66 16.79 3.91 -1.64
N GLN A 67 16.58 4.55 -0.52
CA GLN A 67 16.54 3.85 0.77
C GLN A 67 15.18 3.17 0.93
N ILE A 68 15.18 1.85 0.80
CA ILE A 68 13.99 1.01 0.81
C ILE A 68 13.76 0.46 2.22
N THR A 69 12.55 0.61 2.73
CA THR A 69 12.10 0.06 4.01
C THR A 69 11.17 -1.10 3.87
N ASN A 70 10.31 -1.03 2.84
CA ASN A 70 9.40 -2.09 2.44
C ASN A 70 9.83 -2.56 1.05
N PRO A 71 9.99 -3.87 0.80
CA PRO A 71 10.40 -4.40 -0.49
C PRO A 71 9.62 -3.84 -1.69
N LEU A 72 8.33 -3.51 -1.54
CA LEU A 72 7.53 -2.95 -2.64
C LEU A 72 7.97 -1.54 -3.06
N GLU A 73 8.65 -0.79 -2.21
CA GLU A 73 9.25 0.49 -2.61
C GLU A 73 10.29 0.31 -3.72
N ALA A 74 10.92 -0.88 -3.81
CA ALA A 74 11.85 -1.21 -4.87
C ALA A 74 11.23 -1.16 -6.28
N ILE A 75 9.92 -1.35 -6.37
CA ILE A 75 9.18 -1.37 -7.64
C ILE A 75 8.18 -0.23 -7.78
N ARG A 76 8.13 0.69 -6.79
CA ARG A 76 7.22 1.84 -6.82
C ARG A 76 7.50 2.70 -8.07
N GLY A 77 6.43 2.99 -8.84
CA GLY A 77 6.51 3.77 -10.07
C GLY A 77 7.21 3.08 -11.23
N ARG A 78 7.38 1.75 -11.19
CA ARG A 78 7.97 0.96 -12.28
C ARG A 78 6.97 0.07 -13.02
N VAL A 79 5.84 -0.23 -12.39
CA VAL A 79 4.84 -1.17 -12.92
C VAL A 79 3.57 -0.41 -13.28
N PRO A 80 3.12 -0.46 -14.54
CA PRO A 80 1.86 0.16 -14.96
C PRO A 80 0.69 -0.45 -14.17
N GLY A 81 -0.23 0.41 -13.70
CA GLY A 81 -1.42 -0.02 -12.95
C GLY A 81 -1.16 -0.39 -11.48
N LEU A 82 0.10 -0.40 -11.03
CA LEU A 82 0.45 -0.59 -9.62
C LEU A 82 0.59 0.76 -8.93
N THR A 83 -0.17 0.96 -7.86
CA THR A 83 -0.02 2.10 -6.95
C THR A 83 0.49 1.62 -5.61
N ILE A 84 1.55 2.24 -5.11
CA ILE A 84 2.10 2.04 -3.78
C ILE A 84 2.13 3.41 -3.13
N GLN A 85 1.21 3.63 -2.21
CA GLN A 85 1.02 4.90 -1.52
C GLN A 85 1.48 4.77 -0.08
N LYS A 86 2.45 5.59 0.32
CA LYS A 86 2.96 5.60 1.70
C LYS A 86 1.88 6.04 2.68
N GLY A 87 1.87 5.41 3.84
CA GLY A 87 1.03 5.81 4.94
C GLY A 87 -0.44 5.48 4.78
N ASN A 88 -0.78 4.19 4.70
CA ASN A 88 -2.16 3.70 4.53
C ASN A 88 -3.18 4.29 5.51
N LYS A 89 -2.73 4.68 6.71
CA LYS A 89 -3.59 5.28 7.76
C LYS A 89 -3.30 6.77 7.99
N GLY A 90 -2.64 7.44 7.04
CA GLY A 90 -2.31 8.88 7.13
C GLY A 90 -1.04 9.19 7.94
N THR A 91 -0.32 8.17 8.41
CA THR A 91 1.01 8.32 9.00
C THR A 91 2.10 7.93 8.01
N ASN A 92 3.20 8.68 7.98
CA ASN A 92 4.40 8.38 7.20
C ASN A 92 5.59 8.02 8.11
N GLY A 93 5.31 7.61 9.35
CA GLY A 93 6.32 7.17 10.31
C GLY A 93 7.13 5.97 9.83
N PRO A 94 8.24 5.62 10.52
CA PRO A 94 9.14 4.54 10.11
C PRO A 94 8.47 3.18 9.94
N ALA A 95 7.44 2.89 10.74
CA ALA A 95 6.69 1.63 10.71
C ALA A 95 5.40 1.68 9.87
N ALA A 96 5.12 2.79 9.19
CA ALA A 96 3.90 2.94 8.42
C ALA A 96 3.82 1.95 7.26
N LEU A 97 2.69 1.23 7.18
CA LEU A 97 2.41 0.33 6.07
C LEU A 97 1.89 1.10 4.86
N ASP A 98 2.26 0.63 3.68
CA ASP A 98 1.80 1.20 2.42
C ASP A 98 0.41 0.68 2.03
N ALA A 99 -0.37 1.52 1.34
CA ALA A 99 -1.54 1.07 0.61
C ALA A 99 -1.11 0.62 -0.79
N VAL A 100 -1.42 -0.62 -1.14
CA VAL A 100 -1.05 -1.20 -2.43
C VAL A 100 -2.31 -1.53 -3.22
N ARG A 101 -2.38 -1.08 -4.47
CA ARG A 101 -3.50 -1.40 -5.38
C ARG A 101 -2.97 -1.75 -6.75
N LEU A 102 -3.56 -2.77 -7.33
CA LEU A 102 -3.28 -3.20 -8.68
C LEU A 102 -4.55 -3.04 -9.53
N ARG A 103 -4.52 -2.08 -10.48
CA ARG A 103 -5.67 -1.70 -11.33
C ARG A 103 -6.90 -1.23 -10.54
N GLY A 104 -6.66 -0.56 -9.39
CA GLY A 104 -7.69 0.08 -8.59
C GLY A 104 -8.35 -0.83 -7.55
N THR A 105 -9.44 -0.33 -6.96
CA THR A 105 -10.23 -1.01 -5.92
C THR A 105 -11.14 -2.06 -6.56
N THR A 106 -11.18 -3.27 -6.01
CA THR A 106 -11.94 -4.42 -6.55
C THR A 106 -13.12 -4.85 -5.68
N SER A 107 -13.11 -4.51 -4.39
CA SER A 107 -14.16 -4.82 -3.42
C SER A 107 -14.49 -3.61 -2.55
N LEU A 108 -15.76 -3.52 -2.08
CA LEU A 108 -16.21 -2.47 -1.15
C LEU A 108 -16.06 -2.88 0.31
N ALA A 109 -16.01 -4.17 0.61
CA ALA A 109 -15.90 -4.66 1.98
C ALA A 109 -14.44 -4.72 2.44
N SER A 110 -13.58 -5.44 1.70
CA SER A 110 -12.14 -5.60 2.00
C SER A 110 -11.43 -6.40 0.91
N GLY A 111 -10.15 -6.76 1.11
CA GLY A 111 -9.43 -7.64 0.21
C GLY A 111 -9.00 -6.97 -1.09
N ASN A 112 -8.63 -5.70 -1.01
CA ASN A 112 -8.16 -4.93 -2.15
C ASN A 112 -6.63 -4.97 -2.33
N ASP A 113 -5.89 -5.48 -1.34
CA ASP A 113 -4.46 -5.67 -1.43
C ASP A 113 -4.12 -6.89 -2.28
N PRO A 114 -3.06 -6.84 -3.11
CA PRO A 114 -2.62 -7.99 -3.87
C PRO A 114 -2.12 -9.11 -2.95
N LEU A 115 -2.27 -10.36 -3.41
CA LEU A 115 -1.65 -11.51 -2.77
C LEU A 115 -0.13 -11.38 -2.86
N ILE A 116 0.55 -11.53 -1.73
CA ILE A 116 2.01 -11.57 -1.68
C ILE A 116 2.46 -13.03 -1.62
N ILE A 117 3.42 -13.38 -2.47
CA ILE A 117 4.02 -14.72 -2.48
C ILE A 117 5.53 -14.56 -2.42
N VAL A 118 6.17 -15.24 -1.46
CA VAL A 118 7.63 -15.25 -1.33
C VAL A 118 8.13 -16.68 -1.43
N ASP A 119 8.87 -16.98 -2.49
CA ASP A 119 9.39 -18.33 -2.79
C ASP A 119 8.33 -19.46 -2.76
N GLY A 120 7.05 -19.10 -2.99
CA GLY A 120 5.90 -19.98 -2.95
C GLY A 120 5.09 -19.95 -1.64
N VAL A 121 5.57 -19.26 -0.61
CA VAL A 121 4.82 -19.04 0.64
C VAL A 121 3.83 -17.91 0.45
N PHE A 122 2.56 -18.14 0.79
CA PHE A 122 1.50 -17.14 0.69
C PHE A 122 1.43 -16.28 1.94
N GLY A 123 1.15 -15.00 1.75
CA GLY A 123 0.96 -14.04 2.82
C GLY A 123 0.33 -12.73 2.35
N ASP A 124 0.35 -11.76 3.22
CA ASP A 124 -0.11 -10.40 3.01
C ASP A 124 1.06 -9.38 3.03
N LEU A 125 0.73 -8.10 3.01
CA LEU A 125 1.72 -7.02 3.03
C LEU A 125 2.63 -7.05 4.28
N SER A 126 2.17 -7.60 5.41
CA SER A 126 2.96 -7.66 6.65
C SER A 126 4.17 -8.60 6.52
N MET A 127 4.06 -9.65 5.69
CA MET A 127 5.16 -10.58 5.42
C MET A 127 6.38 -9.89 4.80
N LEU A 128 6.19 -8.77 4.12
CA LEU A 128 7.28 -8.03 3.46
C LEU A 128 8.29 -7.46 4.45
N THR A 129 7.91 -7.22 5.70
CA THR A 129 8.84 -6.75 6.74
C THR A 129 9.88 -7.80 7.12
N SER A 130 9.63 -9.08 6.79
CA SER A 130 10.53 -10.21 7.06
C SER A 130 11.58 -10.46 5.98
N ILE A 131 11.57 -9.68 4.89
CA ILE A 131 12.51 -9.83 3.79
C ILE A 131 13.33 -8.56 3.65
N TYR A 132 14.65 -8.70 3.76
CA TYR A 132 15.52 -7.56 3.50
C TYR A 132 15.57 -7.28 1.98
N PRO A 133 15.43 -6.01 1.53
CA PRO A 133 15.29 -5.70 0.10
C PRO A 133 16.44 -6.22 -0.79
N THR A 134 17.68 -6.29 -0.26
CA THR A 134 18.84 -6.78 -1.03
C THR A 134 18.87 -8.31 -1.18
N ASP A 135 18.00 -9.04 -0.46
CA ASP A 135 17.82 -10.49 -0.65
C ASP A 135 16.87 -10.82 -1.81
N ILE A 136 16.21 -9.82 -2.37
CA ILE A 136 15.28 -10.03 -3.47
C ILE A 136 16.06 -10.14 -4.79
N GLU A 137 15.77 -11.18 -5.56
CA GLU A 137 16.26 -11.39 -6.92
C GLU A 137 15.35 -10.72 -7.94
N SER A 138 14.02 -10.94 -7.79
CA SER A 138 13.03 -10.37 -8.73
C SER A 138 11.63 -10.29 -8.12
N PHE A 139 10.84 -9.38 -8.68
CA PHE A 139 9.39 -9.33 -8.52
C PHE A 139 8.74 -9.77 -9.82
N THR A 140 7.69 -10.59 -9.72
CA THR A 140 6.80 -10.93 -10.81
C THR A 140 5.40 -10.48 -10.46
N ILE A 141 4.83 -9.57 -11.25
CA ILE A 141 3.51 -8.97 -10.99
C ILE A 141 2.51 -9.53 -12.00
N LEU A 142 1.49 -10.23 -11.49
CA LEU A 142 0.43 -10.85 -12.27
C LEU A 142 -0.83 -9.97 -12.16
N LYS A 143 -1.26 -9.45 -13.32
CA LYS A 143 -2.37 -8.49 -13.40
C LYS A 143 -3.58 -9.04 -14.14
N ASP A 144 -3.35 -9.92 -15.10
CA ASP A 144 -4.38 -10.47 -15.99
C ASP A 144 -5.06 -11.68 -15.35
N ALA A 145 -6.35 -11.83 -15.60
CA ALA A 145 -7.14 -12.93 -15.06
C ALA A 145 -6.63 -14.31 -15.55
N SER A 146 -6.03 -14.40 -16.74
CA SER A 146 -5.42 -15.65 -17.22
C SER A 146 -4.32 -16.17 -16.29
N GLU A 147 -3.61 -15.25 -15.64
CA GLU A 147 -2.51 -15.59 -14.74
C GLU A 147 -2.95 -15.59 -13.27
N THR A 148 -3.79 -14.62 -12.85
CA THR A 148 -4.27 -14.55 -11.46
C THR A 148 -5.31 -15.63 -11.12
N ALA A 149 -6.05 -16.16 -12.10
CA ALA A 149 -6.98 -17.27 -11.91
C ALA A 149 -6.29 -18.56 -11.42
N GLN A 150 -4.98 -18.69 -11.62
CA GLN A 150 -4.19 -19.79 -11.03
C GLN A 150 -4.19 -19.75 -9.49
N TYR A 151 -4.43 -18.58 -8.91
CA TYR A 151 -4.54 -18.36 -7.45
C TYR A 151 -6.00 -18.26 -6.96
N GLY A 152 -6.96 -18.44 -7.89
CA GLY A 152 -8.40 -18.57 -7.60
C GLY A 152 -8.94 -17.44 -6.73
N SER A 153 -9.42 -17.80 -5.57
CA SER A 153 -10.04 -16.91 -4.59
C SER A 153 -9.07 -15.89 -3.94
N ARG A 154 -7.77 -16.08 -4.10
CA ARG A 154 -6.74 -15.16 -3.57
C ARG A 154 -6.21 -14.19 -4.62
N GLY A 155 -6.51 -14.43 -5.92
CA GLY A 155 -5.96 -13.68 -7.05
C GLY A 155 -6.76 -12.47 -7.50
N ALA A 156 -7.93 -12.17 -6.95
CA ALA A 156 -8.83 -11.11 -7.46
C ALA A 156 -8.20 -9.72 -7.47
N SER A 157 -7.40 -9.37 -6.47
CA SER A 157 -6.73 -8.07 -6.37
C SER A 157 -5.35 -8.04 -7.03
N GLY A 158 -4.99 -9.11 -7.76
CA GLY A 158 -3.67 -9.30 -8.38
C GLY A 158 -2.71 -10.05 -7.47
N VAL A 159 -1.53 -10.38 -8.01
CA VAL A 159 -0.51 -11.14 -7.29
C VAL A 159 0.86 -10.49 -7.48
N ILE A 160 1.61 -10.39 -6.42
CA ILE A 160 3.01 -9.95 -6.41
C ILE A 160 3.84 -11.13 -5.87
N GLU A 161 4.56 -11.78 -6.78
CA GLU A 161 5.43 -12.88 -6.46
C GLU A 161 6.87 -12.38 -6.33
N ILE A 162 7.51 -12.69 -5.22
CA ILE A 162 8.87 -12.30 -4.87
C ILE A 162 9.73 -13.56 -4.87
N THR A 163 10.79 -13.52 -5.66
CA THR A 163 11.83 -14.56 -5.64
C THR A 163 13.02 -14.01 -4.86
N THR A 164 13.47 -14.76 -3.84
CA THR A 164 14.68 -14.40 -3.12
C THR A 164 15.92 -14.99 -3.78
N LYS A 165 17.07 -14.33 -3.55
CA LYS A 165 18.38 -14.78 -4.04
C LYS A 165 18.74 -16.13 -3.46
N LYS A 166 19.24 -17.03 -4.30
CA LYS A 166 19.68 -18.38 -3.94
C LYS A 166 21.22 -18.49 -3.93
N GLY A 167 21.71 -19.60 -3.43
CA GLY A 167 23.11 -19.97 -3.55
C GLY A 167 23.53 -20.19 -5.01
N ILE A 168 24.80 -19.99 -5.29
CA ILE A 168 25.40 -20.19 -6.63
C ILE A 168 26.36 -21.36 -6.60
N SER A 169 26.57 -22.01 -7.75
CA SER A 169 27.59 -23.04 -7.92
C SER A 169 28.97 -22.40 -8.09
N ASP A 170 29.53 -21.92 -6.98
CA ASP A 170 30.85 -21.29 -6.94
C ASP A 170 31.42 -21.33 -5.51
N LYS A 171 32.65 -20.87 -5.35
CA LYS A 171 33.30 -20.71 -4.05
C LYS A 171 32.44 -19.83 -3.15
N THR A 172 32.56 -20.04 -1.85
CA THR A 172 31.89 -19.22 -0.85
C THR A 172 32.27 -17.74 -1.04
N ARG A 173 31.26 -16.89 -1.11
CA ARG A 173 31.37 -15.46 -1.21
C ARG A 173 30.66 -14.79 -0.06
N VAL A 174 31.08 -13.57 0.25
CA VAL A 174 30.47 -12.70 1.25
C VAL A 174 30.10 -11.38 0.59
N SER A 175 28.89 -10.91 0.86
CA SER A 175 28.49 -9.57 0.48
C SER A 175 28.09 -8.78 1.71
N TYR A 176 28.45 -7.51 1.73
CA TYR A 176 28.02 -6.53 2.72
C TYR A 176 27.38 -5.32 2.04
N ASN A 177 26.20 -4.95 2.51
CA ASN A 177 25.54 -3.71 2.12
C ASN A 177 25.20 -2.92 3.37
N GLY A 178 25.65 -1.66 3.43
CA GLY A 178 25.38 -0.76 4.53
C GLY A 178 24.90 0.59 4.03
N SER A 179 24.06 1.27 4.81
CA SER A 179 23.70 2.65 4.55
C SER A 179 23.50 3.44 5.83
N PHE A 180 23.78 4.73 5.76
CA PHE A 180 23.54 5.72 6.81
C PHE A 180 22.76 6.88 6.22
N GLY A 181 21.67 7.28 6.87
CA GLY A 181 20.78 8.33 6.41
C GLY A 181 20.43 9.33 7.50
N ILE A 182 20.18 10.57 7.08
CA ILE A 182 19.69 11.66 7.91
C ILE A 182 18.38 12.15 7.30
N ALA A 183 17.31 12.13 8.08
CA ALA A 183 15.98 12.57 7.69
C ALA A 183 15.59 13.86 8.45
N SER A 184 14.96 14.79 7.76
CA SER A 184 14.43 16.02 8.35
C SER A 184 13.09 16.38 7.73
N VAL A 185 12.25 17.08 8.48
CA VAL A 185 10.97 17.60 7.98
C VAL A 185 11.19 18.50 6.78
N TYR A 186 10.46 18.24 5.70
CA TYR A 186 10.59 18.96 4.43
C TYR A 186 9.68 20.19 4.36
N LYS A 187 8.44 20.07 4.87
CA LYS A 187 7.42 21.14 4.87
C LYS A 187 6.56 21.00 6.12
N SER A 188 6.33 22.08 6.85
CA SER A 188 5.50 22.13 8.05
C SER A 188 4.41 23.20 7.89
N LEU A 189 3.32 23.09 8.67
CA LEU A 189 2.24 24.07 8.68
C LEU A 189 2.76 25.41 9.24
N LYS A 190 2.24 26.51 8.71
CA LYS A 190 2.57 27.86 9.17
C LYS A 190 1.48 28.34 10.11
N MET A 191 1.67 28.11 11.41
CA MET A 191 0.77 28.58 12.44
C MET A 191 1.13 29.98 12.90
N VAL A 192 0.18 30.67 13.53
CA VAL A 192 0.38 31.98 14.17
C VAL A 192 1.38 31.82 15.32
N SER A 193 2.39 32.70 15.38
CA SER A 193 3.39 32.74 16.45
C SER A 193 2.84 33.41 17.71
N ALA A 194 3.52 33.29 18.85
CA ALA A 194 3.08 33.92 20.11
C ALA A 194 2.96 35.45 20.00
N ALA A 195 3.85 36.10 19.24
CA ALA A 195 3.80 37.54 19.01
C ALA A 195 2.56 37.92 18.20
N GLU A 196 2.34 37.23 17.06
CA GLU A 196 1.14 37.43 16.21
C GLU A 196 -0.15 37.07 16.98
N PHE A 197 -0.12 36.06 17.83
CA PHE A 197 -1.27 35.65 18.66
C PHE A 197 -1.70 36.77 19.62
N ARG A 198 -0.70 37.40 20.31
CA ARG A 198 -0.95 38.56 21.19
C ARG A 198 -1.48 39.76 20.43
N GLU A 199 -0.92 40.04 19.26
CA GLU A 199 -1.34 41.11 18.38
C GLU A 199 -2.81 40.94 17.94
N ILE A 200 -3.15 39.78 17.40
CA ILE A 200 -4.52 39.44 16.98
C ILE A 200 -5.50 39.52 18.13
N ALA A 201 -5.16 39.01 19.31
CA ALA A 201 -6.00 39.09 20.50
C ALA A 201 -6.22 40.56 20.97
N GLY A 202 -5.17 41.35 20.93
CA GLY A 202 -5.20 42.76 21.27
C GLY A 202 -6.06 43.58 20.30
N GLU A 203 -5.87 43.41 19.00
CA GLU A 203 -6.66 44.10 17.96
C GLU A 203 -8.16 43.78 18.03
N ARG A 204 -8.47 42.56 18.43
CA ARG A 204 -9.87 42.09 18.56
C ARG A 204 -10.47 42.23 19.94
N ASN A 205 -9.72 42.81 20.90
CA ASN A 205 -10.12 42.91 22.30
C ASN A 205 -10.51 41.57 22.93
N ILE A 206 -9.81 40.49 22.60
CA ILE A 206 -10.05 39.15 23.10
C ILE A 206 -9.11 38.88 24.28
N SER A 207 -9.69 38.50 25.44
CA SER A 207 -8.90 38.05 26.60
C SER A 207 -8.53 36.57 26.50
N PHE A 208 -7.28 36.24 26.83
CA PHE A 208 -6.79 34.88 26.89
C PHE A 208 -5.71 34.73 28.00
N LEU A 209 -5.38 33.49 28.39
CA LEU A 209 -4.29 33.25 29.33
C LEU A 209 -2.95 33.29 28.59
N ASP A 210 -2.16 34.31 28.88
CA ASP A 210 -0.80 34.49 28.37
C ASP A 210 0.22 34.09 29.45
N LEU A 211 0.99 33.01 29.22
CA LEU A 211 2.05 32.55 30.13
C LEU A 211 3.43 33.13 29.79
N GLY A 212 3.50 34.12 28.88
CA GLY A 212 4.71 34.86 28.58
C GLY A 212 5.73 34.19 27.66
N ASN A 213 5.50 32.97 27.22
CA ASN A 213 6.42 32.20 26.39
C ASN A 213 6.23 32.45 24.88
N ASN A 214 7.10 31.83 24.06
CA ASN A 214 7.04 31.87 22.60
C ASN A 214 7.44 30.48 22.07
N THR A 215 6.51 29.56 22.06
CA THR A 215 6.72 28.15 21.75
C THR A 215 6.11 27.77 20.39
N ASN A 216 6.87 27.17 19.53
CA ASN A 216 6.40 26.53 18.31
C ASN A 216 6.23 25.03 18.55
N PHE A 217 5.07 24.60 19.02
CA PHE A 217 4.83 23.22 19.42
C PHE A 217 4.95 22.22 18.27
N LEU A 218 4.67 22.60 17.01
CA LEU A 218 4.96 21.73 15.86
C LEU A 218 6.44 21.43 15.75
N LYS A 219 7.30 22.41 16.02
CA LYS A 219 8.76 22.22 15.96
C LYS A 219 9.29 21.48 17.17
N GLU A 220 8.66 21.66 18.33
CA GLU A 220 9.07 20.95 19.56
C GLU A 220 8.82 19.44 19.49
N ILE A 221 7.86 18.98 18.70
CA ILE A 221 7.63 17.55 18.47
C ILE A 221 8.45 16.98 17.31
N GLU A 222 9.14 17.82 16.50
CA GLU A 222 9.99 17.40 15.38
C GLU A 222 11.40 17.03 15.86
N GLN A 223 12.02 16.07 15.18
CA GLN A 223 13.42 15.71 15.37
C GLN A 223 14.12 15.42 14.04
N THR A 224 15.46 15.40 14.07
CA THR A 224 16.27 14.86 12.98
C THR A 224 16.35 13.35 13.13
N GLY A 225 15.74 12.62 12.21
CA GLY A 225 15.77 11.15 12.22
C GLY A 225 17.10 10.62 11.69
N ILE A 226 17.74 9.74 12.45
CA ILE A 226 18.93 8.99 12.02
C ILE A 226 18.47 7.61 11.56
N GLN A 227 19.06 7.13 10.46
CA GLN A 227 18.68 5.86 9.87
C GLN A 227 19.95 5.09 9.49
N GLN A 228 20.00 3.81 9.82
CA GLN A 228 21.11 2.94 9.45
C GLN A 228 20.58 1.54 9.07
N ASN A 229 21.21 0.97 8.04
CA ASN A 229 20.89 -0.34 7.56
C ASN A 229 22.19 -1.11 7.33
N HIS A 230 22.19 -2.38 7.72
CA HIS A 230 23.32 -3.29 7.55
C HIS A 230 22.82 -4.64 7.07
N HIS A 231 23.42 -5.19 6.05
CA HIS A 231 23.07 -6.50 5.52
C HIS A 231 24.32 -7.26 5.15
N VAL A 232 24.40 -8.50 5.61
CA VAL A 232 25.49 -9.44 5.29
C VAL A 232 24.90 -10.71 4.70
N ALA A 233 25.49 -11.22 3.63
CA ALA A 233 25.12 -12.51 3.08
C ALA A 233 26.33 -13.36 2.77
N PHE A 234 26.21 -14.67 3.08
CA PHE A 234 27.15 -15.74 2.77
C PHE A 234 26.49 -16.69 1.78
N TYR A 235 27.12 -16.93 0.65
CA TYR A 235 26.54 -17.79 -0.38
C TYR A 235 27.61 -18.52 -1.17
N GLY A 236 27.29 -19.69 -1.66
CA GLY A 236 28.19 -20.53 -2.43
C GLY A 236 27.59 -21.90 -2.72
N GLY A 237 28.44 -22.83 -3.19
CA GLY A 237 28.00 -24.19 -3.42
C GLY A 237 28.75 -24.90 -4.53
N SER A 238 28.13 -25.95 -5.00
CA SER A 238 28.54 -26.75 -6.14
C SER A 238 27.33 -27.02 -7.04
N ASP A 239 27.50 -27.75 -8.12
CA ASP A 239 26.41 -28.12 -9.03
C ASP A 239 25.34 -29.01 -8.36
N ALA A 240 25.73 -29.74 -7.31
CA ALA A 240 24.83 -30.60 -6.54
C ALA A 240 24.20 -29.91 -5.32
N SER A 241 24.89 -28.93 -4.74
CA SER A 241 24.46 -28.28 -3.49
C SER A 241 24.79 -26.80 -3.53
N SER A 242 23.81 -25.98 -3.21
CA SER A 242 24.04 -24.51 -3.06
C SER A 242 23.33 -24.00 -1.84
N TYR A 243 23.87 -22.95 -1.25
CA TYR A 243 23.34 -22.31 -0.05
C TYR A 243 23.52 -20.82 -0.08
N ARG A 244 22.59 -20.12 0.57
CA ARG A 244 22.68 -18.70 0.90
C ARG A 244 22.09 -18.46 2.28
N VAL A 245 22.81 -17.71 3.11
CA VAL A 245 22.35 -17.26 4.42
C VAL A 245 22.62 -15.75 4.51
N SER A 246 21.64 -14.98 4.93
CA SER A 246 21.78 -13.55 5.12
C SER A 246 21.17 -13.09 6.43
N LEU A 247 21.72 -11.99 6.95
CA LEU A 247 21.24 -11.27 8.12
C LEU A 247 21.15 -9.77 7.75
N GLY A 248 20.03 -9.17 8.05
CA GLY A 248 19.77 -7.75 7.86
C GLY A 248 19.39 -7.09 9.17
N PHE A 249 19.90 -5.91 9.40
CA PHE A 249 19.54 -5.05 10.52
C PHE A 249 19.17 -3.67 10.00
N MET A 250 18.05 -3.14 10.45
CA MET A 250 17.55 -1.83 10.09
C MET A 250 17.17 -1.10 11.37
N ASP A 251 17.69 0.11 11.55
CA ASP A 251 17.34 1.01 12.63
C ASP A 251 17.00 2.38 12.06
N ARG A 252 15.81 2.89 12.36
CA ARG A 252 15.27 4.11 11.77
C ARG A 252 14.51 4.93 12.79
N GLN A 253 14.95 6.13 13.00
CA GLN A 253 14.21 7.14 13.75
C GLN A 253 13.31 7.94 12.81
N GLY A 254 12.09 8.20 13.25
CA GLY A 254 11.15 9.11 12.59
C GLY A 254 11.59 10.57 12.69
N VAL A 255 10.90 11.45 11.98
CA VAL A 255 11.11 12.91 12.09
C VAL A 255 10.24 13.53 13.18
N ILE A 256 9.43 12.74 13.86
CA ILE A 256 8.66 13.10 15.05
C ILE A 256 9.25 12.36 16.24
N LEU A 257 9.25 13.00 17.40
CA LEU A 257 9.72 12.41 18.65
C LEU A 257 9.00 11.08 18.97
N ASN A 258 9.72 10.14 19.58
CA ASN A 258 9.21 8.84 20.01
C ASN A 258 8.70 7.93 18.89
N GLU A 259 9.11 8.15 17.67
CA GLU A 259 8.88 7.20 16.58
C GLU A 259 10.19 6.56 16.12
N ASP A 260 10.24 5.26 16.18
CA ASP A 260 11.36 4.48 15.64
C ASP A 260 10.91 3.09 15.16
N LEU A 261 11.78 2.47 14.39
CA LEU A 261 11.66 1.12 13.87
C LEU A 261 13.01 0.43 13.96
N ASN A 262 13.06 -0.67 14.69
CA ASN A 262 14.19 -1.59 14.68
C ASN A 262 13.74 -2.91 14.07
N ASN A 263 14.40 -3.38 13.01
CA ASN A 263 14.05 -4.63 12.34
C ASN A 263 15.29 -5.49 12.11
N LEU A 264 15.28 -6.70 12.68
CA LEU A 264 16.28 -7.74 12.43
C LEU A 264 15.65 -8.79 11.52
N THR A 265 16.24 -9.02 10.36
CA THR A 265 15.79 -10.02 9.38
C THR A 265 16.80 -11.12 9.18
N SER A 266 16.32 -12.31 8.83
CA SER A 266 17.16 -13.44 8.42
C SER A 266 16.54 -14.14 7.21
N ASN A 267 17.38 -14.57 6.28
CA ASN A 267 16.95 -15.37 5.14
C ASN A 267 17.95 -16.52 4.92
N MET A 268 17.44 -17.72 4.70
CA MET A 268 18.24 -18.91 4.41
C MET A 268 17.60 -19.67 3.25
N ASN A 269 18.40 -19.99 2.26
CA ASN A 269 18.02 -20.84 1.13
C ASN A 269 19.08 -21.94 0.93
N MET A 270 18.63 -23.16 0.80
CA MET A 270 19.48 -24.31 0.51
C MET A 270 18.86 -25.13 -0.62
N THR A 271 19.66 -25.55 -1.57
CA THR A 271 19.25 -26.45 -2.64
C THR A 271 20.20 -27.66 -2.63
N GLN A 272 19.65 -28.84 -2.68
CA GLN A 272 20.38 -30.08 -2.77
C GLN A 272 19.78 -30.99 -3.86
N LYS A 273 20.61 -31.47 -4.78
CA LYS A 273 20.27 -32.52 -5.75
C LYS A 273 20.72 -33.88 -5.21
N VAL A 274 19.87 -34.88 -5.34
CA VAL A 274 20.09 -36.24 -4.84
C VAL A 274 19.81 -37.23 -5.97
N PHE A 275 20.59 -38.31 -6.03
CA PHE A 275 20.55 -39.30 -7.12
C PHE A 275 20.68 -38.68 -8.52
N GLY A 276 21.72 -37.84 -8.70
CA GLY A 276 21.86 -36.98 -9.86
C GLY A 276 20.82 -35.87 -9.82
N ASP A 277 20.00 -35.72 -10.83
CA ASP A 277 18.93 -34.76 -10.91
C ASP A 277 17.51 -35.35 -10.66
N PHE A 278 17.44 -36.64 -10.20
CA PHE A 278 16.15 -37.31 -9.98
C PHE A 278 15.34 -36.63 -8.89
N ILE A 279 15.99 -36.21 -7.78
CA ILE A 279 15.35 -35.45 -6.70
C ILE A 279 16.10 -34.15 -6.51
N LYS A 280 15.38 -33.03 -6.56
CA LYS A 280 15.84 -31.71 -6.11
C LYS A 280 15.10 -31.31 -4.85
N CYS A 281 15.83 -31.09 -3.76
CA CYS A 281 15.31 -30.59 -2.49
C CYS A 281 15.69 -29.12 -2.34
N GLU A 282 14.71 -28.24 -2.11
CA GLU A 282 14.89 -26.83 -1.81
C GLU A 282 14.27 -26.55 -0.44
N LEU A 283 15.07 -26.03 0.47
CA LEU A 283 14.66 -25.63 1.82
C LEU A 283 14.87 -24.13 1.95
N GLY A 284 13.89 -23.44 2.47
CA GLY A 284 13.99 -22.02 2.72
C GLY A 284 13.40 -21.63 4.06
N MET A 285 13.95 -20.58 4.63
CA MET A 285 13.46 -19.93 5.83
C MET A 285 13.70 -18.43 5.71
N PHE A 286 12.71 -17.63 6.04
CA PHE A 286 12.87 -16.18 6.22
C PHE A 286 12.08 -15.72 7.44
N GLY A 287 12.55 -14.67 8.10
CA GLY A 287 11.89 -14.17 9.28
C GLY A 287 12.45 -12.86 9.75
N SER A 288 11.70 -12.22 10.66
CA SER A 288 12.09 -10.95 11.27
C SER A 288 11.61 -10.84 12.73
N VAL A 289 12.31 -10.01 13.46
CA VAL A 289 11.82 -9.42 14.70
C VAL A 289 11.86 -7.91 14.54
N GLN A 290 10.68 -7.31 14.51
CA GLN A 290 10.51 -5.88 14.37
C GLN A 290 10.00 -5.28 15.68
N LYS A 291 10.61 -4.19 16.12
CA LYS A 291 10.20 -3.41 17.29
C LYS A 291 9.90 -1.99 16.83
N ASN A 292 8.72 -1.51 17.14
CA ASN A 292 8.25 -0.18 16.78
C ASN A 292 7.88 0.60 18.04
N HIS A 293 8.26 1.87 18.06
CA HIS A 293 7.56 2.88 18.82
C HIS A 293 6.69 3.67 17.87
N ASN A 294 5.39 3.69 18.13
CA ASN A 294 4.43 4.35 17.26
C ASN A 294 3.97 5.66 17.89
N LEU A 295 3.69 6.63 17.04
CA LEU A 295 3.02 7.84 17.48
C LEU A 295 1.54 7.51 17.75
N PHE A 296 1.17 7.57 19.02
CA PHE A 296 -0.22 7.32 19.42
C PHE A 296 -1.12 8.45 18.97
N ASP A 297 -2.25 8.11 18.32
CA ASP A 297 -3.23 9.08 17.79
C ASP A 297 -2.57 10.27 17.08
N TYR A 298 -1.88 9.97 15.96
CA TYR A 298 -1.15 10.99 15.21
C TYR A 298 -2.03 12.21 14.82
N GLN A 299 -3.34 12.01 14.56
CA GLN A 299 -4.26 13.09 14.22
C GLN A 299 -4.40 14.06 15.39
N LYS A 300 -4.63 13.55 16.60
CA LYS A 300 -4.74 14.36 17.81
C LYS A 300 -3.40 15.00 18.17
N THR A 301 -2.30 14.28 17.99
CA THR A 301 -0.95 14.79 18.22
C THR A 301 -0.66 16.03 17.37
N PHE A 302 -0.85 15.92 16.05
CA PHE A 302 -0.59 17.06 15.15
C PHE A 302 -1.60 18.17 15.32
N TYR A 303 -2.87 17.85 15.57
CA TYR A 303 -3.87 18.86 15.87
C TYR A 303 -3.52 19.64 17.15
N SER A 304 -3.14 18.94 18.21
CA SER A 304 -2.71 19.59 19.45
C SER A 304 -1.47 20.45 19.22
N ALA A 305 -0.44 19.93 18.53
CA ALA A 305 0.78 20.69 18.29
C ALA A 305 0.55 21.93 17.39
N ALA A 306 -0.37 21.85 16.42
CA ALA A 306 -0.72 22.99 15.58
C ALA A 306 -1.55 24.04 16.32
N THR A 307 -2.49 23.61 17.15
CA THR A 307 -3.52 24.51 17.72
C THR A 307 -3.30 24.88 19.18
N PHE A 308 -2.27 24.34 19.83
CA PHE A 308 -1.96 24.73 21.21
C PHE A 308 -1.53 26.18 21.28
N ASN A 309 -1.90 26.88 22.37
CA ASN A 309 -1.58 28.28 22.57
C ASN A 309 -0.05 28.50 22.61
N PRO A 310 0.52 29.27 21.66
CA PRO A 310 1.98 29.43 21.53
C PRO A 310 2.61 30.26 22.65
N THR A 311 1.80 30.82 23.54
CA THR A 311 2.30 31.56 24.72
C THR A 311 2.59 30.68 25.92
N TYR A 312 2.31 29.37 25.82
CA TYR A 312 2.60 28.39 26.85
C TYR A 312 4.05 27.91 26.81
N PRO A 313 4.62 27.43 27.96
CA PRO A 313 5.98 26.95 28.01
C PRO A 313 6.17 25.59 27.31
N ASP A 314 7.40 25.32 26.89
CA ASP A 314 7.87 24.06 26.34
C ASP A 314 8.39 23.06 27.40
N HIS A 315 8.18 23.37 28.68
CA HIS A 315 8.61 22.57 29.82
C HIS A 315 7.50 22.44 30.86
N LYS A 316 7.65 21.47 31.74
CA LYS A 316 6.73 21.28 32.88
C LYS A 316 6.82 22.42 33.86
N ASN A 317 5.70 22.74 34.47
CA ASN A 317 5.64 23.62 35.58
C ASN A 317 6.55 23.12 36.74
N THR A 318 7.43 23.97 37.23
CA THR A 318 8.48 23.58 38.19
C THR A 318 7.92 23.25 39.60
N GLU A 319 6.75 23.80 39.96
CA GLU A 319 6.12 23.58 41.25
C GLU A 319 5.29 22.30 41.28
N THR A 320 4.52 22.05 40.19
CA THR A 320 3.60 20.92 40.11
C THR A 320 4.18 19.69 39.40
N ASN A 321 5.31 19.86 38.71
CA ASN A 321 5.91 18.87 37.80
C ASN A 321 4.92 18.31 36.76
N SER A 322 3.94 19.12 36.37
CA SER A 322 2.91 18.79 35.39
C SER A 322 2.98 19.72 34.18
N TRP A 323 2.40 19.29 33.05
CA TRP A 323 2.25 20.12 31.87
C TRP A 323 1.08 21.07 32.05
N ASP A 324 1.26 22.35 31.73
CA ASP A 324 0.17 23.30 31.70
C ASP A 324 -0.81 22.93 30.57
N GLN A 325 -2.10 22.88 30.90
CA GLN A 325 -3.17 22.51 29.97
C GLN A 325 -4.10 23.70 29.70
N ILE A 326 -4.68 23.75 28.51
CA ILE A 326 -5.72 24.72 28.17
C ILE A 326 -7.06 24.19 28.72
N THR A 327 -7.66 24.91 29.66
CA THR A 327 -8.89 24.49 30.36
C THR A 327 -10.15 24.63 29.50
N ASN A 328 -10.16 25.57 28.54
CA ASN A 328 -11.31 25.86 27.67
C ASN A 328 -11.33 25.08 26.37
N ALA A 329 -10.26 24.33 26.07
CA ALA A 329 -10.10 23.60 24.81
C ALA A 329 -10.13 22.07 25.07
N SER A 330 -11.33 21.49 25.09
CA SER A 330 -11.54 20.08 25.44
C SER A 330 -11.00 19.07 24.42
N GLN A 331 -10.73 19.51 23.19
CA GLN A 331 -10.28 18.60 22.10
C GLN A 331 -8.77 18.46 22.02
N ILE A 332 -8.00 19.24 22.77
CA ILE A 332 -6.54 19.23 22.74
C ILE A 332 -5.97 18.95 24.12
N THR A 333 -4.75 18.44 24.09
CA THR A 333 -3.91 18.20 25.26
C THR A 333 -2.58 18.85 24.96
N ASN A 334 -1.82 19.28 25.98
CA ASN A 334 -0.46 19.78 25.74
C ASN A 334 0.32 18.79 24.87
N PRO A 335 0.84 19.19 23.70
CA PRO A 335 1.45 18.26 22.76
C PRO A 335 2.70 17.58 23.31
N LEU A 336 3.43 18.21 24.24
CA LEU A 336 4.60 17.59 24.87
C LEU A 336 4.19 16.58 25.96
N ALA A 337 3.05 16.80 26.66
CA ALA A 337 2.46 15.77 27.50
C ALA A 337 2.05 14.54 26.67
N TRP A 338 1.53 14.78 25.46
CA TRP A 338 1.13 13.72 24.52
C TRP A 338 2.31 12.88 24.06
N MET A 339 3.51 13.47 23.97
CA MET A 339 4.75 12.72 23.68
C MET A 339 5.16 11.76 24.82
N GLU A 340 4.58 11.85 26.02
CA GLU A 340 4.84 10.90 27.10
C GLU A 340 4.06 9.57 26.94
N VAL A 341 3.11 9.50 26.03
CA VAL A 341 2.39 8.25 25.71
C VAL A 341 3.36 7.24 25.13
N LYS A 342 3.27 6.01 25.65
CA LYS A 342 4.06 4.88 25.14
C LYS A 342 3.16 4.00 24.29
N ASP A 343 3.55 3.75 23.06
CA ASP A 343 2.87 2.84 22.15
C ASP A 343 3.91 1.97 21.45
N HIS A 344 4.07 0.75 21.95
CA HIS A 344 5.09 -0.19 21.51
C HIS A 344 4.45 -1.39 20.84
N GLU A 345 4.98 -1.76 19.69
CA GLU A 345 4.62 -2.98 18.99
C GLU A 345 5.86 -3.83 18.73
N VAL A 346 5.78 -5.12 19.06
CA VAL A 346 6.79 -6.11 18.68
C VAL A 346 6.14 -7.13 17.77
N SER A 347 6.63 -7.21 16.54
CA SER A 347 6.19 -8.20 15.54
C SER A 347 7.29 -9.22 15.28
N SER A 348 6.98 -10.50 15.46
CA SER A 348 7.88 -11.61 15.19
C SER A 348 7.29 -12.48 14.10
N HIS A 349 7.98 -12.58 12.98
CA HIS A 349 7.56 -13.38 11.83
C HIS A 349 8.60 -14.43 11.50
N ILE A 350 8.16 -15.66 11.26
CA ILE A 350 8.97 -16.74 10.71
C ILE A 350 8.17 -17.53 9.69
N SER A 351 8.76 -17.74 8.53
CA SER A 351 8.22 -18.62 7.50
C SER A 351 9.29 -19.63 7.08
N THR A 352 8.89 -20.89 7.01
CA THR A 352 9.74 -22.00 6.52
C THR A 352 9.04 -22.73 5.39
N HIS A 353 9.79 -23.18 4.40
CA HIS A 353 9.22 -23.96 3.31
C HIS A 353 10.18 -25.04 2.85
N ALA A 354 9.59 -26.11 2.30
CA ALA A 354 10.30 -27.21 1.65
C ALA A 354 9.65 -27.49 0.29
N ARG A 355 10.47 -27.65 -0.73
CA ARG A 355 10.06 -28.03 -2.07
C ARG A 355 10.86 -29.26 -2.51
N LEU A 356 10.19 -30.35 -2.76
CA LEU A 356 10.77 -31.58 -3.31
C LEU A 356 10.30 -31.73 -4.75
N THR A 357 11.24 -31.70 -5.69
CA THR A 357 10.96 -31.91 -7.11
C THR A 357 11.50 -33.26 -7.52
N PHE A 358 10.62 -34.15 -7.98
CA PHE A 358 10.94 -35.47 -8.53
C PHE A 358 10.87 -35.35 -10.05
N ASN A 359 11.99 -35.54 -10.73
CA ASN A 359 12.06 -35.65 -12.18
C ASN A 359 11.75 -37.12 -12.55
N LEU A 360 10.45 -37.47 -12.67
CA LEU A 360 10.01 -38.83 -12.92
C LEU A 360 10.37 -39.29 -14.33
N LEU A 361 10.27 -38.39 -15.31
CA LEU A 361 10.71 -38.51 -16.68
C LEU A 361 11.27 -37.17 -17.12
N ASP A 362 11.93 -37.06 -18.23
CA ASP A 362 12.41 -35.79 -18.77
C ASP A 362 11.24 -34.79 -18.98
N GLU A 363 10.07 -35.31 -19.36
CA GLU A 363 8.87 -34.55 -19.59
C GLU A 363 7.95 -34.44 -18.38
N LEU A 364 8.07 -35.32 -17.36
CA LEU A 364 7.13 -35.46 -16.24
C LEU A 364 7.79 -35.19 -14.90
N LYS A 365 7.29 -34.17 -14.21
CA LYS A 365 7.78 -33.76 -12.89
C LYS A 365 6.66 -33.73 -11.87
N LEU A 366 6.95 -34.24 -10.69
CA LEU A 366 6.10 -34.10 -9.49
C LEU A 366 6.79 -33.17 -8.52
N VAL A 367 6.08 -32.13 -8.07
CA VAL A 367 6.56 -31.21 -7.04
C VAL A 367 5.68 -31.36 -5.80
N MET A 368 6.29 -31.57 -4.66
CA MET A 368 5.66 -31.51 -3.35
C MET A 368 6.16 -30.24 -2.67
N PHE A 369 5.26 -29.38 -2.27
CA PHE A 369 5.59 -28.14 -1.56
C PHE A 369 4.84 -28.08 -0.24
N GLY A 370 5.53 -27.67 0.82
CA GLY A 370 4.95 -27.40 2.12
C GLY A 370 5.54 -26.15 2.72
N SER A 371 4.73 -25.35 3.40
CA SER A 371 5.19 -24.19 4.16
C SER A 371 4.45 -24.04 5.48
N TYR A 372 5.16 -23.49 6.46
CA TYR A 372 4.64 -23.08 7.75
C TYR A 372 5.04 -21.65 8.03
N THR A 373 4.06 -20.81 8.40
CA THR A 373 4.25 -19.42 8.78
C THR A 373 3.71 -19.20 10.18
N ASN A 374 4.44 -18.47 10.99
CA ASN A 374 4.01 -18.00 12.30
C ASN A 374 4.30 -16.50 12.42
N ASN A 375 3.27 -15.73 12.70
CA ASN A 375 3.35 -14.28 12.89
C ASN A 375 2.73 -13.93 14.24
N ILE A 376 3.50 -13.31 15.14
CA ILE A 376 3.08 -12.88 16.47
C ILE A 376 3.27 -11.37 16.55
N VAL A 377 2.22 -10.65 16.92
CA VAL A 377 2.24 -9.21 17.16
C VAL A 377 1.82 -8.93 18.58
N GLU A 378 2.70 -8.32 19.34
CA GLU A 378 2.49 -7.92 20.74
C GLU A 378 2.40 -6.39 20.80
N ASN A 379 1.30 -5.87 21.31
CA ASN A 379 1.06 -4.45 21.51
C ASN A 379 1.06 -4.12 23.01
N SER A 380 1.77 -3.06 23.37
CA SER A 380 1.84 -2.56 24.74
C SER A 380 1.72 -1.04 24.75
N GLN A 381 0.70 -0.51 25.41
CA GLN A 381 0.40 0.92 25.37
C GLN A 381 0.16 1.45 26.79
N TYR A 382 0.62 2.66 27.05
CA TYR A 382 0.37 3.37 28.27
C TYR A 382 0.08 4.86 28.04
N LEU A 383 -1.08 5.29 28.47
CA LEU A 383 -1.48 6.69 28.52
C LEU A 383 -1.26 7.19 29.94
N PRO A 384 -0.30 8.09 30.18
CA PRO A 384 -0.02 8.60 31.53
C PRO A 384 -1.12 9.55 32.01
N THR A 385 -1.12 9.83 33.31
CA THR A 385 -2.10 10.74 33.95
C THR A 385 -2.00 12.19 33.45
N SER A 386 -0.89 12.56 32.80
CA SER A 386 -0.71 13.86 32.14
C SER A 386 -1.60 14.05 30.90
N VAL A 387 -2.06 12.95 30.29
CA VAL A 387 -2.91 12.97 29.07
C VAL A 387 -4.25 12.29 29.27
N TRP A 388 -4.35 11.38 30.21
CA TRP A 388 -5.57 10.65 30.56
C TRP A 388 -5.77 10.63 32.07
N ALA A 389 -6.75 11.35 32.57
CA ALA A 389 -6.91 11.66 33.99
C ALA A 389 -6.77 10.47 34.98
N HIS A 390 -6.99 9.26 34.51
CA HIS A 390 -6.93 8.04 35.30
C HIS A 390 -5.78 7.12 34.94
N GLY A 391 -4.93 7.50 34.00
CA GLY A 391 -3.95 6.60 33.40
C GLY A 391 -4.60 5.35 32.80
N GLN A 392 -4.06 4.84 31.71
CA GLN A 392 -4.55 3.64 31.06
C GLN A 392 -3.42 2.80 30.49
N ALA A 393 -3.45 1.50 30.78
CA ALA A 393 -2.55 0.53 30.16
C ALA A 393 -3.33 -0.46 29.31
N TYR A 394 -2.77 -0.79 28.14
CA TYR A 394 -3.26 -1.85 27.27
C TYR A 394 -2.13 -2.83 26.97
N LYS A 395 -2.46 -4.12 27.01
CA LYS A 395 -1.61 -5.18 26.44
C LYS A 395 -2.46 -6.13 25.62
N GLY A 396 -1.92 -6.52 24.44
CA GLY A 396 -2.59 -7.49 23.60
C GLY A 396 -1.60 -8.27 22.74
N THR A 397 -1.95 -9.50 22.43
CA THR A 397 -1.19 -10.37 21.52
C THR A 397 -2.12 -10.86 20.43
N ARG A 398 -1.65 -10.85 19.20
CA ARG A 398 -2.28 -11.47 18.04
C ARG A 398 -1.29 -12.46 17.44
N LYS A 399 -1.73 -13.67 17.23
CA LYS A 399 -0.93 -14.73 16.61
C LYS A 399 -1.66 -15.28 15.40
N MET A 400 -0.96 -15.43 14.29
CA MET A 400 -1.42 -16.11 13.08
C MET A 400 -0.44 -17.24 12.73
N GLU A 401 -0.97 -18.43 12.56
CA GLU A 401 -0.26 -19.58 12.03
C GLU A 401 -0.90 -20.00 10.70
N SER A 402 -0.08 -20.31 9.71
CA SER A 402 -0.55 -20.81 8.41
C SER A 402 0.25 -22.05 8.02
N LEU A 403 -0.46 -23.11 7.69
CA LEU A 403 0.09 -24.34 7.15
C LEU A 403 -0.44 -24.52 5.72
N LEU A 404 0.47 -24.68 4.76
CA LEU A 404 0.14 -24.90 3.36
C LEU A 404 0.82 -26.18 2.86
N GLY A 405 0.07 -27.03 2.15
CA GLY A 405 0.60 -28.17 1.42
C GLY A 405 0.09 -28.20 -0.01
N SER A 406 0.96 -28.42 -1.01
CA SER A 406 0.56 -28.57 -2.41
C SER A 406 1.30 -29.69 -3.12
N LEU A 407 0.56 -30.37 -4.02
CA LEU A 407 1.07 -31.37 -4.97
C LEU A 407 0.86 -30.83 -6.38
N ILE A 408 1.93 -30.79 -7.17
CA ILE A 408 1.93 -30.24 -8.52
C ILE A 408 2.53 -31.26 -9.46
N LEU A 409 1.74 -31.75 -10.43
CA LEU A 409 2.18 -32.60 -11.49
C LEU A 409 2.30 -31.81 -12.79
N THR A 410 3.49 -31.79 -13.40
CA THR A 410 3.73 -31.03 -14.64
C THR A 410 4.22 -31.96 -15.72
N TYR A 411 3.61 -31.88 -16.91
CA TYR A 411 4.01 -32.60 -18.10
C TYR A 411 4.35 -31.65 -19.23
N LYS A 412 5.58 -31.71 -19.78
CA LYS A 412 6.05 -30.84 -20.88
C LYS A 412 6.59 -31.67 -22.01
N LYS A 413 6.11 -31.45 -23.23
CA LYS A 413 6.58 -32.19 -24.39
C LYS A 413 6.63 -31.35 -25.66
N SER A 414 7.74 -31.44 -26.37
CA SER A 414 7.92 -30.91 -27.71
C SER A 414 7.76 -32.00 -28.75
N LEU A 415 6.87 -31.79 -29.72
CA LEU A 415 6.64 -32.70 -30.86
C LEU A 415 6.74 -31.91 -32.18
N GLY A 416 7.94 -31.78 -32.72
CA GLY A 416 8.21 -30.96 -33.88
C GLY A 416 7.90 -29.46 -33.59
N LYS A 417 6.91 -28.88 -34.27
CA LYS A 417 6.48 -27.49 -34.03
C LYS A 417 5.45 -27.34 -32.90
N ASN A 418 5.04 -28.44 -32.27
CA ASN A 418 4.04 -28.43 -31.24
C ASN A 418 4.73 -28.54 -29.86
N PHE A 419 4.42 -27.62 -28.96
CA PHE A 419 4.83 -27.67 -27.56
C PHE A 419 3.61 -27.72 -26.66
N PHE A 420 3.58 -28.69 -25.74
CA PHE A 420 2.54 -28.95 -24.78
C PHE A 420 3.09 -28.76 -23.37
N ASP A 421 2.39 -28.01 -22.53
CA ASP A 421 2.68 -27.86 -21.09
C ASP A 421 1.36 -28.02 -20.32
N ALA A 422 1.22 -29.13 -19.59
CA ALA A 422 0.06 -29.43 -18.77
C ALA A 422 0.45 -29.49 -17.29
N LEU A 423 -0.41 -28.98 -16.42
CA LEU A 423 -0.20 -28.95 -14.98
C LEU A 423 -1.50 -29.32 -14.27
N ALA A 424 -1.37 -30.17 -13.22
CA ALA A 424 -2.43 -30.45 -12.26
C ALA A 424 -1.94 -30.11 -10.86
N LEU A 425 -2.78 -29.45 -10.07
CA LEU A 425 -2.49 -29.02 -8.70
C LEU A 425 -3.59 -29.47 -7.75
N ALA A 426 -3.17 -29.97 -6.58
CA ALA A 426 -4.02 -30.10 -5.38
C ALA A 426 -3.34 -29.36 -4.23
N GLU A 427 -4.07 -28.53 -3.51
CA GLU A 427 -3.54 -27.64 -2.47
C GLU A 427 -4.51 -27.57 -1.30
N PHE A 428 -3.96 -27.54 -0.09
CA PHE A 428 -4.71 -27.34 1.14
C PHE A 428 -4.00 -26.30 2.01
N GLN A 429 -4.76 -25.38 2.56
CA GLN A 429 -4.28 -24.35 3.50
C GLN A 429 -5.16 -24.33 4.74
N GLU A 430 -4.52 -24.29 5.89
CA GLU A 430 -5.13 -24.04 7.19
C GLU A 430 -4.49 -22.80 7.80
N GLU A 431 -5.31 -21.89 8.30
CA GLU A 431 -4.86 -20.72 9.05
C GLU A 431 -5.47 -20.76 10.44
N THR A 432 -4.70 -20.37 11.45
CA THR A 432 -5.18 -20.26 12.84
C THR A 432 -4.87 -18.87 13.36
N PHE A 433 -5.91 -18.16 13.77
CA PHE A 433 -5.80 -16.85 14.39
C PHE A 433 -6.17 -16.96 15.87
N THR A 434 -5.28 -16.53 16.74
CA THR A 434 -5.52 -16.46 18.19
C THR A 434 -5.08 -15.13 18.73
N GLY A 435 -5.69 -14.71 19.81
CA GLY A 435 -5.24 -13.51 20.50
C GLY A 435 -5.93 -13.32 21.83
N TYR A 436 -5.34 -12.43 22.61
CA TYR A 436 -5.94 -11.93 23.85
C TYR A 436 -5.54 -10.46 24.03
N TYR A 437 -6.35 -9.75 24.80
CA TYR A 437 -6.07 -8.35 25.14
C TYR A 437 -6.63 -8.02 26.52
N THR A 438 -6.02 -7.02 27.14
CA THR A 438 -6.52 -6.45 28.40
C THR A 438 -6.22 -4.96 28.48
N THR A 439 -7.21 -4.20 28.93
CA THR A 439 -7.13 -2.77 29.22
C THR A 439 -7.40 -2.56 30.72
N VAL A 440 -6.54 -1.81 31.37
CA VAL A 440 -6.64 -1.49 32.78
C VAL A 440 -6.51 0.02 32.96
N THR A 441 -7.34 0.61 33.82
CA THR A 441 -7.34 2.06 34.09
C THR A 441 -7.26 2.36 35.57
N ASN A 442 -7.17 3.63 35.94
CA ASN A 442 -7.12 4.16 37.26
C ASN A 442 -5.85 3.75 38.01
N PHE A 443 -4.72 4.24 37.45
CA PHE A 443 -3.40 4.07 38.06
C PHE A 443 -3.12 5.16 39.09
N GLY A 444 -2.63 4.76 40.25
CA GLY A 444 -2.20 5.70 41.30
C GLY A 444 -0.82 6.32 41.03
N THR A 445 -0.10 5.85 40.01
CA THR A 445 1.23 6.34 39.62
C THR A 445 1.56 5.89 38.19
N ASP A 446 2.22 6.74 37.41
CA ASP A 446 2.68 6.45 36.03
C ASP A 446 3.99 5.62 36.00
N LYS A 447 4.61 5.35 37.14
CA LYS A 447 5.95 4.71 37.21
C LYS A 447 5.99 3.30 36.62
N PHE A 448 4.91 2.55 36.71
CA PHE A 448 4.86 1.17 36.22
C PHE A 448 4.48 1.07 34.74
N GLY A 449 3.79 2.07 34.20
CA GLY A 449 3.30 2.03 32.83
C GLY A 449 2.47 0.77 32.57
N TYR A 450 2.73 0.13 31.44
CA TYR A 450 2.10 -1.15 31.06
C TYR A 450 2.83 -2.38 31.62
N ASP A 451 3.93 -2.22 32.38
CA ASP A 451 4.72 -3.37 32.88
C ASP A 451 4.09 -4.00 34.12
N ASN A 452 3.23 -3.27 34.84
CA ASN A 452 2.46 -3.80 35.95
C ASN A 452 0.98 -3.43 35.86
N LEU A 453 0.20 -4.27 35.20
CA LEU A 453 -1.24 -4.08 35.04
C LEU A 453 -2.02 -4.18 36.37
N GLN A 454 -1.43 -4.78 37.42
CA GLN A 454 -2.07 -4.84 38.75
C GLN A 454 -2.12 -3.48 39.45
N ALA A 455 -1.26 -2.55 39.07
CA ALA A 455 -1.22 -1.20 39.62
C ALA A 455 -2.45 -0.35 39.21
N GLY A 456 -3.21 -0.73 38.19
CA GLY A 456 -4.48 -0.10 37.84
C GLY A 456 -5.66 -0.76 38.56
N ALA A 457 -6.54 0.05 39.13
CA ALA A 457 -7.64 -0.43 40.00
C ALA A 457 -8.87 -0.94 39.20
N ILE A 458 -9.08 -0.47 37.96
CA ILE A 458 -10.30 -0.75 37.22
C ILE A 458 -9.97 -1.60 35.96
N ARG A 459 -10.65 -2.75 35.90
CA ARG A 459 -10.67 -3.63 34.69
C ARG A 459 -12.09 -3.68 34.19
N LEU A 460 -12.29 -3.06 33.02
CA LEU A 460 -13.58 -3.10 32.37
C LEU A 460 -13.83 -4.50 31.79
N TRP A 461 -15.07 -4.98 31.89
CA TRP A 461 -15.46 -6.25 31.32
C TRP A 461 -15.12 -6.32 29.80
N GLU A 462 -15.46 -5.29 29.06
CA GLU A 462 -15.20 -5.20 27.62
C GLU A 462 -13.71 -4.96 27.28
N GLY A 463 -12.94 -4.53 28.26
CA GLY A 463 -11.50 -4.28 28.13
C GLY A 463 -10.65 -5.54 28.14
N THR A 464 -11.22 -6.73 28.35
CA THR A 464 -10.47 -7.99 28.40
C THR A 464 -11.16 -9.04 27.53
N GLY A 465 -10.43 -9.70 26.64
CA GLY A 465 -10.97 -10.72 25.77
C GLY A 465 -9.92 -11.59 25.13
N SER A 466 -10.40 -12.69 24.53
CA SER A 466 -9.60 -13.59 23.72
C SER A 466 -10.43 -14.13 22.56
N TYR A 467 -9.78 -14.57 21.49
CA TYR A 467 -10.44 -15.16 20.33
C TYR A 467 -9.63 -16.30 19.73
N TYR A 468 -10.30 -17.19 19.02
CA TYR A 468 -9.75 -18.29 18.25
C TYR A 468 -10.54 -18.45 16.96
N GLU A 469 -9.84 -18.47 15.80
CA GLU A 469 -10.43 -18.67 14.49
C GLU A 469 -9.55 -19.61 13.68
N GLN A 470 -10.18 -20.53 12.90
CA GLN A 470 -9.45 -21.53 12.10
C GLN A 470 -10.13 -21.75 10.75
N PRO A 471 -9.95 -20.86 9.75
CA PRO A 471 -10.43 -21.09 8.40
C PRO A 471 -9.56 -22.06 7.61
N HIS A 472 -10.22 -22.83 6.72
CA HIS A 472 -9.58 -23.79 5.81
C HIS A 472 -9.91 -23.45 4.36
N LEU A 473 -8.94 -23.73 3.47
CA LEU A 473 -9.11 -23.59 2.02
C LEU A 473 -8.53 -24.82 1.31
N ALA A 474 -9.36 -25.51 0.51
CA ALA A 474 -8.93 -26.62 -0.37
C ALA A 474 -9.07 -26.19 -1.82
N SER A 475 -8.09 -26.52 -2.66
CA SER A 475 -8.05 -26.05 -4.05
C SER A 475 -7.57 -27.13 -5.01
N PHE A 476 -8.21 -27.19 -6.17
CA PHE A 476 -7.82 -28.06 -7.28
C PHE A 476 -7.70 -27.25 -8.56
N MET A 477 -6.65 -27.45 -9.35
CA MET A 477 -6.44 -26.71 -10.60
C MET A 477 -5.89 -27.62 -11.69
N GLY A 478 -6.37 -27.41 -12.91
CA GLY A 478 -5.79 -27.90 -14.16
C GLY A 478 -5.39 -26.73 -15.05
N ARG A 479 -4.19 -26.77 -15.62
CA ARG A 479 -3.70 -25.82 -16.62
C ARG A 479 -3.22 -26.57 -17.84
N PHE A 480 -3.55 -26.05 -19.02
CA PHE A 480 -3.06 -26.57 -20.29
C PHE A 480 -2.59 -25.40 -21.15
N ASN A 481 -1.34 -25.45 -21.59
CA ASN A 481 -0.75 -24.50 -22.51
C ASN A 481 -0.30 -25.24 -23.77
N TYR A 482 -0.71 -24.74 -24.91
CA TYR A 482 -0.31 -25.23 -26.22
C TYR A 482 0.36 -24.12 -27.02
N THR A 483 1.56 -24.41 -27.54
CA THR A 483 2.29 -23.48 -28.42
C THR A 483 2.57 -24.18 -29.75
N TYR A 484 2.18 -23.53 -30.84
CA TYR A 484 2.46 -24.01 -32.19
C TYR A 484 3.49 -23.11 -32.90
N ALA A 485 4.60 -23.74 -33.32
CA ALA A 485 5.69 -23.11 -34.07
C ALA A 485 6.24 -21.82 -33.43
N ASP A 486 6.18 -21.68 -32.08
CA ASP A 486 6.50 -20.46 -31.30
C ASP A 486 5.72 -19.23 -31.73
N ARG A 487 4.63 -19.38 -32.51
CA ARG A 487 3.81 -18.30 -33.07
C ARG A 487 2.47 -18.16 -32.35
N TYR A 488 1.75 -19.26 -32.18
CA TYR A 488 0.40 -19.29 -31.62
C TYR A 488 0.43 -19.97 -30.27
N ILE A 489 0.04 -19.25 -29.24
CA ILE A 489 0.05 -19.70 -27.85
C ILE A 489 -1.39 -19.68 -27.35
N PHE A 490 -1.83 -20.79 -26.78
CA PHE A 490 -3.16 -20.91 -26.20
C PHE A 490 -3.05 -21.51 -24.80
N THR A 491 -3.69 -20.87 -23.82
CA THR A 491 -3.67 -21.34 -22.41
C THR A 491 -5.09 -21.40 -21.88
N VAL A 492 -5.40 -22.50 -21.19
CA VAL A 492 -6.64 -22.70 -20.44
C VAL A 492 -6.30 -23.07 -19.02
N ASN A 493 -6.94 -22.44 -18.05
CA ASN A 493 -6.88 -22.82 -16.65
C ASN A 493 -8.32 -23.07 -16.14
N ALA A 494 -8.44 -24.03 -15.26
CA ALA A 494 -9.67 -24.29 -14.51
C ALA A 494 -9.30 -24.57 -13.06
N ARG A 495 -9.81 -23.75 -12.13
CA ARG A 495 -9.55 -23.89 -10.70
C ARG A 495 -10.87 -23.93 -9.92
N ALA A 496 -10.93 -24.80 -8.92
CA ALA A 496 -12.00 -24.90 -7.95
C ALA A 496 -11.43 -24.70 -6.54
N ASP A 497 -11.98 -23.74 -5.79
CA ASP A 497 -11.61 -23.44 -4.40
C ASP A 497 -12.81 -23.73 -3.49
N GLY A 498 -12.59 -24.46 -2.39
CA GLY A 498 -13.56 -24.72 -1.34
C GLY A 498 -13.10 -24.10 -0.02
N SER A 499 -13.89 -23.15 0.51
CA SER A 499 -13.58 -22.42 1.74
C SER A 499 -14.56 -22.70 2.86
N SER A 500 -14.03 -22.86 4.07
CA SER A 500 -14.87 -23.01 5.28
C SER A 500 -15.60 -21.74 5.70
N LYS A 501 -15.23 -20.58 5.17
CA LYS A 501 -15.87 -19.28 5.47
C LYS A 501 -17.31 -19.16 4.94
N PHE A 502 -17.66 -19.96 3.92
CA PHE A 502 -18.96 -19.94 3.27
C PHE A 502 -19.92 -20.99 3.82
N GLY A 503 -21.22 -20.69 3.70
CA GLY A 503 -22.29 -21.62 4.00
C GLY A 503 -22.26 -22.89 3.14
N VAL A 504 -23.02 -23.92 3.54
CA VAL A 504 -22.97 -25.25 2.93
C VAL A 504 -23.23 -25.25 1.42
N ASN A 505 -24.08 -24.33 0.94
CA ASN A 505 -24.46 -24.25 -0.48
C ASN A 505 -23.45 -23.52 -1.36
N ASN A 506 -22.53 -22.72 -0.80
CA ASN A 506 -21.66 -21.82 -1.54
C ASN A 506 -20.16 -22.01 -1.22
N LYS A 507 -19.78 -23.14 -0.57
CA LYS A 507 -18.39 -23.41 -0.19
C LYS A 507 -17.43 -23.42 -1.37
N TRP A 508 -17.87 -23.95 -2.53
CA TRP A 508 -17.05 -24.13 -3.70
C TRP A 508 -17.28 -23.01 -4.72
N GLY A 509 -16.18 -22.38 -5.14
CA GLY A 509 -16.12 -21.44 -6.26
C GLY A 509 -15.35 -22.05 -7.43
N PHE A 510 -15.76 -21.74 -8.68
CA PHE A 510 -15.11 -22.18 -9.90
C PHE A 510 -14.59 -21.01 -10.71
N PHE A 511 -13.30 -21.02 -11.03
CA PHE A 511 -12.58 -19.89 -11.62
C PHE A 511 -11.84 -20.31 -12.91
N PRO A 512 -12.55 -20.38 -14.05
CA PRO A 512 -11.95 -20.68 -15.35
C PRO A 512 -11.26 -19.44 -15.93
N SER A 513 -10.23 -19.69 -16.75
CA SER A 513 -9.64 -18.65 -17.60
C SER A 513 -9.12 -19.20 -18.91
N VAL A 514 -9.10 -18.36 -19.94
CA VAL A 514 -8.58 -18.65 -21.27
C VAL A 514 -7.78 -17.47 -21.77
N SER A 515 -6.66 -17.73 -22.43
CA SER A 515 -5.87 -16.70 -23.10
C SER A 515 -5.23 -17.23 -24.37
N ALA A 516 -4.96 -16.31 -25.29
CA ALA A 516 -4.28 -16.57 -26.53
C ALA A 516 -3.26 -15.48 -26.83
N ALA A 517 -2.15 -15.86 -27.46
CA ALA A 517 -1.19 -14.89 -27.98
C ALA A 517 -0.70 -15.30 -29.38
N TRP A 518 -0.43 -14.26 -30.17
CA TRP A 518 0.14 -14.39 -31.50
C TRP A 518 1.46 -13.63 -31.60
N VAL A 519 2.56 -14.35 -31.77
CA VAL A 519 3.89 -13.79 -31.97
C VAL A 519 4.08 -13.54 -33.44
N VAL A 520 3.67 -12.34 -33.87
CA VAL A 520 3.67 -11.95 -35.31
C VAL A 520 5.08 -11.87 -35.86
N SER A 521 6.07 -11.47 -35.04
CA SER A 521 7.47 -11.39 -35.47
C SER A 521 8.07 -12.74 -35.94
N GLU A 522 7.45 -13.87 -35.54
CA GLU A 522 7.89 -15.20 -35.97
C GLU A 522 7.28 -15.65 -37.31
N GLU A 523 6.37 -14.85 -37.87
CA GLU A 523 5.79 -15.13 -39.18
C GLU A 523 6.78 -14.88 -40.33
N GLU A 524 6.72 -15.68 -41.38
CA GLU A 524 7.66 -15.58 -42.50
C GLU A 524 7.67 -14.22 -43.16
N PHE A 525 6.50 -13.54 -43.24
CA PHE A 525 6.39 -12.21 -43.85
C PHE A 525 7.06 -11.12 -42.99
N MET A 526 7.25 -11.37 -41.69
CA MET A 526 7.91 -10.43 -40.75
C MET A 526 9.43 -10.57 -40.74
N LYS A 527 9.97 -11.70 -41.11
CA LYS A 527 11.43 -11.96 -41.11
C LYS A 527 12.24 -11.00 -41.99
N GLN A 528 11.62 -10.37 -42.95
CA GLN A 528 12.24 -9.36 -43.81
C GLN A 528 12.35 -7.98 -43.11
N LEU A 529 11.57 -7.76 -42.05
CA LEU A 529 11.56 -6.51 -41.28
C LEU A 529 12.57 -6.55 -40.16
N THR A 530 13.85 -6.37 -40.45
CA THR A 530 14.96 -6.45 -39.49
C THR A 530 14.91 -5.42 -38.37
N LEU A 531 14.07 -4.41 -38.47
CA LEU A 531 13.83 -3.39 -37.43
C LEU A 531 12.98 -3.91 -36.26
N VAL A 532 12.17 -4.96 -36.50
CA VAL A 532 11.22 -5.50 -35.55
C VAL A 532 11.81 -6.75 -34.92
N ASP A 533 12.24 -6.64 -33.66
CA ASP A 533 12.79 -7.77 -32.89
C ASP A 533 11.68 -8.65 -32.30
N ASN A 534 10.59 -8.04 -31.86
CA ASN A 534 9.42 -8.74 -31.35
C ASN A 534 8.15 -7.93 -31.64
N LEU A 535 7.12 -8.62 -32.09
CA LEU A 535 5.75 -8.11 -32.15
C LEU A 535 4.80 -9.22 -31.74
N LYS A 536 4.12 -9.01 -30.61
CA LYS A 536 3.24 -10.00 -30.01
C LYS A 536 1.91 -9.37 -29.62
N PHE A 537 0.81 -9.96 -30.04
CA PHE A 537 -0.53 -9.62 -29.58
C PHE A 537 -1.01 -10.67 -28.57
N ARG A 538 -1.75 -10.22 -27.59
CA ARG A 538 -2.29 -11.05 -26.49
C ARG A 538 -3.74 -10.68 -26.22
N MET A 539 -4.54 -11.69 -25.86
CA MET A 539 -5.88 -11.50 -25.33
C MET A 539 -6.20 -12.58 -24.30
N GLY A 540 -7.02 -12.24 -23.32
CA GLY A 540 -7.42 -13.18 -22.28
C GLY A 540 -8.70 -12.77 -21.59
N TYR A 541 -9.41 -13.77 -21.08
CA TYR A 541 -10.58 -13.62 -20.23
C TYR A 541 -10.53 -14.64 -19.10
N GLY A 542 -10.91 -14.24 -17.91
CA GLY A 542 -10.95 -15.17 -16.78
C GLY A 542 -11.71 -14.60 -15.58
N LEU A 543 -11.99 -15.52 -14.66
CA LEU A 543 -12.67 -15.26 -13.41
C LEU A 543 -11.70 -15.47 -12.25
N ALA A 544 -11.80 -14.60 -11.23
CA ALA A 544 -11.11 -14.75 -9.96
C ALA A 544 -12.10 -14.46 -8.82
N GLY A 545 -12.03 -15.24 -7.75
CA GLY A 545 -12.86 -15.09 -6.58
C GLY A 545 -12.23 -14.18 -5.53
N ASN A 546 -13.02 -13.68 -4.59
CA ASN A 546 -12.55 -13.00 -3.41
C ASN A 546 -13.38 -13.42 -2.18
N GLN A 547 -12.69 -13.75 -1.09
CA GLN A 547 -13.28 -14.08 0.21
C GLN A 547 -12.76 -13.21 1.35
N SER A 548 -11.88 -12.26 1.07
CA SER A 548 -11.19 -11.48 2.10
C SER A 548 -12.10 -10.57 2.92
N GLY A 549 -13.31 -10.26 2.39
CA GLY A 549 -14.34 -9.50 3.11
C GLY A 549 -15.21 -10.30 4.07
N ILE A 550 -14.92 -11.60 4.25
CA ILE A 550 -15.73 -12.50 5.09
C ILE A 550 -14.84 -13.00 6.24
N ASP A 551 -15.29 -12.79 7.48
CA ASP A 551 -14.68 -13.38 8.66
C ASP A 551 -14.93 -14.90 8.69
N SER A 552 -14.15 -15.63 9.48
CA SER A 552 -14.12 -17.10 9.49
C SER A 552 -15.48 -17.76 9.74
N TYR A 553 -16.35 -17.11 10.51
CA TYR A 553 -17.65 -17.69 10.95
C TYR A 553 -18.84 -16.80 10.63
N THR A 554 -18.75 -15.93 9.64
CA THR A 554 -19.83 -14.97 9.29
C THR A 554 -21.13 -15.65 8.86
N THR A 555 -21.06 -16.86 8.32
CA THR A 555 -22.22 -17.65 7.88
C THR A 555 -22.89 -18.45 8.99
N LEU A 556 -22.33 -18.45 10.20
CA LEU A 556 -22.84 -19.19 11.35
C LEU A 556 -23.55 -18.27 12.33
N SER A 557 -24.65 -18.75 12.91
CA SER A 557 -25.31 -18.10 14.04
C SER A 557 -24.50 -18.30 15.31
N LEU A 558 -23.87 -17.22 15.76
CA LEU A 558 -22.99 -17.22 16.92
C LEU A 558 -23.49 -16.23 17.97
N VAL A 559 -23.23 -16.55 19.22
CA VAL A 559 -23.48 -15.67 20.36
C VAL A 559 -22.17 -15.15 20.94
N LYS A 560 -22.22 -13.97 21.53
CA LYS A 560 -21.12 -13.34 22.26
C LYS A 560 -21.50 -13.07 23.71
N PRO A 561 -20.55 -13.03 24.63
CA PRO A 561 -20.74 -12.46 25.96
C PRO A 561 -21.29 -11.02 25.87
N ASN A 562 -22.33 -10.72 26.66
CA ASN A 562 -23.02 -9.43 26.66
C ASN A 562 -23.19 -8.88 28.09
N GLY A 563 -22.06 -8.85 28.82
CA GLY A 563 -22.02 -8.41 30.20
C GLY A 563 -22.37 -9.49 31.25
N VAL A 564 -22.46 -9.06 32.49
CA VAL A 564 -22.68 -9.92 33.63
C VAL A 564 -24.00 -9.53 34.28
N VAL A 565 -24.84 -10.52 34.54
CA VAL A 565 -26.17 -10.33 35.18
C VAL A 565 -26.27 -11.11 36.48
N PRO A 566 -27.01 -10.63 37.50
CA PRO A 566 -27.24 -11.39 38.70
C PRO A 566 -28.09 -12.65 38.44
N ALA A 567 -27.68 -13.78 39.03
CA ALA A 567 -28.45 -15.03 39.03
C ALA A 567 -28.48 -15.60 40.46
N GLY A 568 -29.46 -15.17 41.25
CA GLY A 568 -29.54 -15.44 42.66
C GLY A 568 -28.39 -14.78 43.41
N THR A 569 -27.57 -15.57 44.10
CA THR A 569 -26.37 -15.10 44.81
C THR A 569 -25.10 -15.09 43.95
N SER A 570 -25.19 -15.56 42.73
CA SER A 570 -24.07 -15.64 41.78
C SER A 570 -24.25 -14.60 40.65
N GLN A 571 -23.16 -14.35 39.96
CA GLN A 571 -23.16 -13.59 38.72
C GLN A 571 -22.94 -14.56 37.56
N VAL A 572 -23.68 -14.40 36.49
CA VAL A 572 -23.53 -15.19 35.24
C VAL A 572 -23.33 -14.27 34.04
N VAL A 573 -22.60 -14.77 33.05
CA VAL A 573 -22.41 -14.05 31.80
C VAL A 573 -23.68 -14.17 30.96
N SER A 574 -24.26 -13.04 30.56
CA SER A 574 -25.34 -12.99 29.58
C SER A 574 -24.77 -13.21 28.18
N LEU A 575 -25.58 -13.77 27.29
CA LEU A 575 -25.25 -13.99 25.90
C LEU A 575 -26.20 -13.22 25.00
N ALA A 576 -25.66 -12.65 23.92
CA ALA A 576 -26.43 -12.04 22.84
C ALA A 576 -25.92 -12.53 21.50
N ASP A 577 -26.70 -12.41 20.45
CA ASP A 577 -26.24 -12.71 19.10
C ASP A 577 -24.98 -11.89 18.78
N LEU A 578 -24.01 -12.48 18.07
CA LEU A 578 -22.79 -11.78 17.70
C LEU A 578 -23.05 -10.74 16.61
N LYS A 579 -23.83 -11.12 15.59
CA LYS A 579 -24.19 -10.32 14.41
C LYS A 579 -25.37 -10.96 13.66
N ASN A 580 -25.98 -10.23 12.74
CA ASN A 580 -26.92 -10.84 11.80
C ASN A 580 -26.16 -11.80 10.88
N THR A 581 -26.67 -13.03 10.78
CA THR A 581 -26.06 -14.08 9.96
C THR A 581 -26.67 -14.12 8.56
N ASN A 582 -25.82 -14.45 7.59
CA ASN A 582 -26.24 -14.74 6.22
C ASN A 582 -25.62 -16.07 5.76
N PRO A 583 -26.37 -17.19 5.83
CA PRO A 583 -25.86 -18.49 5.43
C PRO A 583 -25.67 -18.64 3.91
N ASP A 584 -26.26 -17.74 3.12
CA ASP A 584 -26.21 -17.75 1.65
C ASP A 584 -25.07 -16.87 1.08
N LEU A 585 -24.18 -16.39 1.94
CA LEU A 585 -22.99 -15.67 1.48
C LEU A 585 -22.18 -16.52 0.49
N LYS A 586 -21.80 -15.89 -0.62
CA LYS A 586 -21.04 -16.50 -1.70
C LYS A 586 -19.84 -15.63 -2.10
N TRP A 587 -19.03 -16.18 -2.97
CA TRP A 587 -17.83 -15.56 -3.51
C TRP A 587 -18.17 -14.24 -4.24
N GLU A 588 -17.39 -13.18 -3.99
CA GLU A 588 -17.30 -12.09 -4.95
C GLU A 588 -16.58 -12.61 -6.19
N ILE A 589 -17.08 -12.31 -7.37
CA ILE A 589 -16.50 -12.79 -8.63
C ILE A 589 -16.06 -11.61 -9.50
N LYS A 590 -14.77 -11.58 -9.81
CA LYS A 590 -14.19 -10.61 -10.72
C LYS A 590 -14.01 -11.24 -12.11
N HIS A 591 -14.75 -10.74 -13.08
CA HIS A 591 -14.64 -11.04 -14.50
C HIS A 591 -13.66 -10.05 -15.14
N THR A 592 -12.61 -10.52 -15.79
CA THR A 592 -11.62 -9.62 -16.38
C THR A 592 -11.36 -10.01 -17.83
N PHE A 593 -11.51 -9.05 -18.73
CA PHE A 593 -11.05 -9.11 -20.12
C PHE A 593 -9.78 -8.26 -20.27
N ASN A 594 -8.76 -8.79 -20.91
CA ASN A 594 -7.52 -8.10 -21.22
C ASN A 594 -7.16 -8.27 -22.69
N MET A 595 -6.56 -7.24 -23.27
CA MET A 595 -5.88 -7.31 -24.56
C MET A 595 -4.62 -6.46 -24.52
N GLY A 596 -3.59 -6.89 -25.25
CA GLY A 596 -2.33 -6.15 -25.25
C GLY A 596 -1.47 -6.42 -26.47
N ALA A 597 -0.50 -5.53 -26.67
CA ALA A 597 0.53 -5.64 -27.69
C ALA A 597 1.90 -5.33 -27.08
N ASP A 598 2.89 -6.17 -27.37
CA ASP A 598 4.28 -5.96 -27.00
C ASP A 598 5.12 -5.81 -28.28
N ILE A 599 5.89 -4.75 -28.35
CA ILE A 599 6.72 -4.38 -29.49
C ILE A 599 8.15 -4.15 -29.01
N ALA A 600 9.12 -4.79 -29.66
CA ALA A 600 10.53 -4.52 -29.48
C ALA A 600 11.18 -4.17 -30.81
N LEU A 601 11.93 -3.09 -30.87
CA LEU A 601 12.55 -2.54 -32.08
C LEU A 601 14.03 -2.23 -31.85
N PHE A 602 14.80 -2.18 -32.97
CA PHE A 602 16.19 -1.72 -33.01
C PHE A 602 17.14 -2.52 -32.11
N GLY A 603 17.04 -3.85 -32.13
CA GLY A 603 17.83 -4.71 -31.26
C GLY A 603 17.46 -4.54 -29.78
N ASN A 604 16.16 -4.50 -29.50
CA ASN A 604 15.57 -4.29 -28.16
C ASN A 604 15.92 -2.94 -27.50
N ARG A 605 16.34 -1.94 -28.30
CA ARG A 605 16.60 -0.58 -27.76
C ARG A 605 15.34 0.22 -27.49
N LEU A 606 14.23 -0.12 -28.17
CA LEU A 606 12.93 0.44 -27.94
C LEU A 606 11.94 -0.68 -27.62
N LEU A 607 11.39 -0.66 -26.42
CA LEU A 607 10.39 -1.58 -25.92
C LEU A 607 9.09 -0.80 -25.70
N LEU A 608 7.99 -1.23 -26.28
CA LEU A 608 6.67 -0.64 -26.08
C LEU A 608 5.70 -1.76 -25.69
N SER A 609 4.96 -1.57 -24.59
CA SER A 609 3.84 -2.44 -24.23
C SER A 609 2.59 -1.59 -24.05
N ALA A 610 1.51 -1.98 -24.69
CA ALA A 610 0.21 -1.36 -24.54
C ALA A 610 -0.82 -2.41 -24.13
N ASN A 611 -1.56 -2.16 -23.06
CA ASN A 611 -2.55 -3.07 -22.51
C ASN A 611 -3.85 -2.32 -22.26
N TYR A 612 -4.97 -2.97 -22.58
CA TYR A 612 -6.32 -2.56 -22.19
C TYR A 612 -6.91 -3.63 -21.30
N TYR A 613 -7.54 -3.22 -20.20
CA TYR A 613 -8.28 -4.10 -19.32
C TYR A 613 -9.69 -3.58 -19.02
N ASN A 614 -10.63 -4.51 -18.84
CA ASN A 614 -11.99 -4.23 -18.39
C ASN A 614 -12.40 -5.33 -17.42
N SER A 615 -12.56 -4.96 -16.16
CA SER A 615 -12.91 -5.86 -15.07
C SER A 615 -14.27 -5.46 -14.50
N LYS A 616 -15.15 -6.45 -14.30
CA LYS A 616 -16.42 -6.28 -13.57
C LYS A 616 -16.40 -7.20 -12.37
N THR A 617 -16.50 -6.64 -11.16
CA THR A 617 -16.77 -7.41 -9.94
C THR A 617 -18.27 -7.48 -9.74
N SER A 618 -18.81 -8.69 -9.62
CA SER A 618 -20.21 -8.99 -9.29
C SER A 618 -20.31 -9.70 -7.95
N ASP A 619 -21.53 -9.77 -7.41
CA ASP A 619 -21.80 -10.37 -6.10
C ASP A 619 -20.90 -9.75 -5.00
N MET A 620 -20.68 -8.44 -5.07
CA MET A 620 -19.81 -7.75 -4.11
C MET A 620 -20.42 -7.79 -2.71
N LEU A 621 -19.56 -8.05 -1.74
CA LEU A 621 -19.91 -7.99 -0.33
C LEU A 621 -20.13 -6.54 0.09
N TYR A 622 -21.24 -6.32 0.77
CA TYR A 622 -21.59 -5.00 1.27
C TYR A 622 -22.36 -5.13 2.59
N LEU A 623 -22.09 -4.20 3.51
CA LEU A 623 -22.79 -4.14 4.79
C LEU A 623 -24.03 -3.24 4.65
N TYR A 624 -25.19 -3.85 4.59
CA TYR A 624 -26.47 -3.16 4.43
C TYR A 624 -27.07 -2.77 5.77
N ASN A 625 -27.75 -1.62 5.79
CA ASN A 625 -28.62 -1.27 6.89
C ASN A 625 -29.94 -2.03 6.75
N VAL A 626 -30.35 -2.70 7.81
CA VAL A 626 -31.59 -3.48 7.90
C VAL A 626 -32.42 -3.04 9.11
N SER A 627 -33.73 -3.28 9.06
CA SER A 627 -34.64 -2.90 10.13
C SER A 627 -34.45 -3.77 11.37
N VAL A 628 -34.54 -3.15 12.55
CA VAL A 628 -34.56 -3.84 13.85
C VAL A 628 -35.91 -3.54 14.53
N PRO A 629 -36.77 -4.53 14.74
CA PRO A 629 -36.79 -5.91 14.25
C PRO A 629 -37.09 -6.03 12.73
N PRO A 630 -37.01 -7.17 12.06
CA PRO A 630 -36.81 -8.52 12.61
C PRO A 630 -35.34 -8.91 12.86
N PHE A 631 -34.39 -8.13 12.35
CA PHE A 631 -32.98 -8.40 12.59
C PHE A 631 -32.55 -8.03 14.00
N ALA A 632 -31.57 -8.75 14.56
CA ALA A 632 -30.99 -8.43 15.88
C ALA A 632 -30.15 -7.17 15.87
N TYR A 633 -29.52 -6.86 14.73
CA TYR A 633 -28.66 -5.69 14.51
C TYR A 633 -29.12 -4.93 13.26
N ASN A 634 -28.77 -3.65 13.20
CA ASN A 634 -29.14 -2.76 12.09
C ASN A 634 -28.30 -2.96 10.81
N THR A 635 -27.39 -3.94 10.78
CA THR A 635 -26.54 -4.21 9.61
C THR A 635 -26.54 -5.69 9.26
N LEU A 636 -26.50 -6.00 7.96
CA LEU A 636 -26.39 -7.35 7.39
C LEU A 636 -25.36 -7.37 6.27
N LEU A 637 -24.41 -8.30 6.31
CA LEU A 637 -23.48 -8.54 5.20
C LEU A 637 -24.17 -9.39 4.12
N ALA A 638 -24.19 -8.90 2.88
CA ALA A 638 -24.80 -9.60 1.75
C ALA A 638 -24.05 -9.34 0.43
N ASN A 639 -24.20 -10.27 -0.55
CA ASN A 639 -23.58 -10.20 -1.88
C ASN A 639 -24.51 -9.50 -2.88
N ILE A 640 -24.49 -8.17 -2.96
CA ILE A 640 -25.49 -7.46 -3.76
C ILE A 640 -24.90 -6.39 -4.69
N GLY A 641 -23.66 -6.02 -4.57
CA GLY A 641 -23.05 -4.93 -5.34
C GLY A 641 -22.42 -5.38 -6.66
N SER A 642 -22.20 -4.41 -7.54
CA SER A 642 -21.32 -4.61 -8.69
C SER A 642 -20.56 -3.33 -9.05
N MET A 643 -19.33 -3.48 -9.51
CA MET A 643 -18.44 -2.39 -9.88
C MET A 643 -17.64 -2.74 -11.14
N ARG A 644 -17.25 -1.73 -11.92
CA ARG A 644 -16.39 -1.87 -13.09
C ARG A 644 -15.12 -1.07 -12.91
N ASN A 645 -13.99 -1.70 -13.24
CA ASN A 645 -12.69 -1.05 -13.41
C ASN A 645 -12.21 -1.27 -14.86
N SER A 646 -11.85 -0.20 -15.55
CA SER A 646 -11.28 -0.29 -16.91
C SER A 646 -10.12 0.69 -17.03
N GLY A 647 -9.18 0.37 -17.93
CA GLY A 647 -8.05 1.26 -18.14
C GLY A 647 -7.14 0.82 -19.29
N THR A 648 -6.25 1.74 -19.65
CA THR A 648 -5.21 1.53 -20.65
C THR A 648 -3.86 1.79 -19.99
N GLU A 649 -2.95 0.84 -20.12
CA GLU A 649 -1.59 0.89 -19.60
C GLU A 649 -0.63 0.96 -20.78
N ILE A 650 0.25 1.94 -20.80
CA ILE A 650 1.30 2.10 -21.82
C ILE A 650 2.63 2.16 -21.10
N ALA A 651 3.55 1.27 -21.44
CA ALA A 651 4.90 1.25 -20.92
C ALA A 651 5.91 1.39 -22.06
N LEU A 652 6.92 2.19 -21.84
CA LEU A 652 7.98 2.52 -22.79
C LEU A 652 9.34 2.32 -22.13
N GLY A 653 10.18 1.49 -22.72
CA GLY A 653 11.59 1.34 -22.41
C GLY A 653 12.46 1.80 -23.56
N ILE A 654 13.37 2.73 -23.34
CA ILE A 654 14.29 3.22 -24.37
C ILE A 654 15.71 3.16 -23.85
N THR A 655 16.61 2.57 -24.66
CA THR A 655 18.05 2.59 -24.45
C THR A 655 18.72 3.31 -25.62
N PRO A 656 18.65 4.65 -25.69
CA PRO A 656 19.13 5.39 -26.85
C PRO A 656 20.65 5.36 -26.99
N LEU A 657 21.34 5.25 -25.86
CA LEU A 657 22.80 5.21 -25.81
C LEU A 657 23.24 3.95 -25.08
N LYS A 658 24.00 3.10 -25.75
CA LYS A 658 24.60 1.90 -25.13
C LYS A 658 25.93 1.59 -25.81
N ASN A 659 26.99 1.85 -25.09
CA ASN A 659 28.34 1.41 -25.46
C ASN A 659 29.10 1.01 -24.18
N LYS A 660 30.37 0.66 -24.30
CA LYS A 660 31.19 0.20 -23.17
C LYS A 660 31.23 1.19 -22.00
N ASP A 661 31.31 2.49 -22.28
CA ASP A 661 31.50 3.54 -21.28
C ASP A 661 30.23 4.30 -20.94
N LEU A 662 29.24 4.31 -21.82
CA LEU A 662 28.07 5.15 -21.72
C LEU A 662 26.78 4.32 -21.90
N GLU A 663 25.84 4.44 -20.98
CA GLU A 663 24.52 3.82 -21.09
C GLU A 663 23.47 4.77 -20.52
N LEU A 664 22.38 4.97 -21.30
CA LEU A 664 21.21 5.71 -20.86
C LEU A 664 19.98 4.83 -21.04
N ASN A 665 19.29 4.54 -19.93
CA ASN A 665 18.03 3.82 -19.95
C ASN A 665 16.93 4.73 -19.42
N ILE A 666 15.81 4.79 -20.15
CA ILE A 666 14.61 5.54 -19.79
C ILE A 666 13.46 4.55 -19.79
N ASN A 667 12.90 4.27 -18.64
CA ASN A 667 11.68 3.50 -18.50
C ASN A 667 10.57 4.43 -18.02
N ALA A 668 9.47 4.49 -18.76
CA ALA A 668 8.32 5.33 -18.42
C ALA A 668 7.03 4.56 -18.64
N HIS A 669 6.03 4.82 -17.85
CA HIS A 669 4.70 4.29 -18.08
C HIS A 669 3.63 5.30 -17.70
N ILE A 670 2.49 5.18 -18.37
CA ILE A 670 1.29 5.91 -18.04
C ILE A 670 0.12 4.93 -17.99
N THR A 671 -0.72 5.08 -16.98
CA THR A 671 -1.95 4.30 -16.83
C THR A 671 -3.13 5.25 -16.78
N PHE A 672 -4.04 5.13 -17.73
CA PHE A 672 -5.35 5.77 -17.69
C PHE A 672 -6.33 4.77 -17.08
N GLN A 673 -7.04 5.18 -16.03
CA GLN A 673 -7.96 4.31 -15.29
C GLN A 673 -9.30 4.98 -15.03
N GLN A 674 -10.34 4.16 -15.00
CA GLN A 674 -11.69 4.56 -14.64
C GLN A 674 -12.32 3.48 -13.78
N ASN A 675 -12.91 3.91 -12.67
CA ASN A 675 -13.74 3.09 -11.80
C ASN A 675 -15.19 3.55 -11.91
N ARG A 676 -16.16 2.64 -11.83
CA ARG A 676 -17.59 2.96 -11.80
C ARG A 676 -18.37 1.96 -10.95
N LEU A 677 -19.09 2.46 -9.99
CA LEU A 677 -20.07 1.68 -9.24
C LEU A 677 -21.30 1.45 -10.10
N LEU A 678 -21.68 0.19 -10.32
CA LEU A 678 -22.78 -0.16 -11.23
C LEU A 678 -24.10 -0.38 -10.49
N SER A 679 -24.04 -1.01 -9.31
CA SER A 679 -25.22 -1.31 -8.49
C SER A 679 -24.82 -1.52 -7.04
N LEU A 680 -25.73 -1.17 -6.14
CA LEU A 680 -25.68 -1.52 -4.71
C LEU A 680 -27.03 -2.14 -4.28
N SER A 681 -27.88 -2.52 -5.19
CA SER A 681 -29.21 -3.10 -4.91
C SER A 681 -29.24 -4.57 -5.30
N GLY A 682 -30.05 -5.37 -4.64
CA GLY A 682 -30.22 -6.78 -4.89
C GLY A 682 -31.34 -7.38 -4.05
N SER A 683 -31.27 -8.68 -3.77
CA SER A 683 -32.29 -9.35 -2.95
C SER A 683 -31.67 -10.26 -1.90
N TYR A 684 -32.29 -10.36 -0.75
CA TYR A 684 -32.01 -11.30 0.32
C TYR A 684 -33.28 -11.99 0.76
N ASN A 685 -33.31 -13.34 0.76
CA ASN A 685 -34.51 -14.15 1.05
C ASN A 685 -35.73 -13.76 0.23
N GLY A 686 -35.54 -13.35 -1.04
CA GLY A 686 -36.61 -12.94 -1.94
C GLY A 686 -37.11 -11.51 -1.75
N GLU A 687 -36.70 -10.81 -0.74
CA GLU A 687 -36.99 -9.39 -0.53
C GLU A 687 -35.93 -8.49 -1.16
N SER A 688 -36.36 -7.37 -1.73
CA SER A 688 -35.44 -6.39 -2.33
C SER A 688 -34.71 -5.61 -1.24
N ILE A 689 -33.37 -5.61 -1.30
CA ILE A 689 -32.52 -4.72 -0.50
C ILE A 689 -32.05 -3.57 -1.40
N LEU A 690 -32.40 -2.36 -1.02
CA LEU A 690 -31.97 -1.13 -1.68
C LEU A 690 -30.95 -0.43 -0.78
N ALA A 691 -29.77 -0.18 -1.31
CA ALA A 691 -28.86 0.73 -0.65
C ALA A 691 -29.32 2.18 -0.86
N PRO A 692 -28.98 3.10 0.04
CA PRO A 692 -29.27 4.52 -0.14
C PRO A 692 -28.60 5.01 -1.43
N GLU A 693 -29.31 5.89 -2.15
CA GLU A 693 -28.79 6.52 -3.38
C GLU A 693 -27.49 7.27 -3.11
N PHE A 694 -27.44 7.95 -1.98
CA PHE A 694 -26.28 8.69 -1.49
C PHE A 694 -25.78 8.01 -0.20
N LYS A 695 -24.52 7.62 -0.16
CA LYS A 695 -23.87 7.10 1.04
C LYS A 695 -22.58 7.85 1.30
N SER A 696 -22.50 8.57 2.42
CA SER A 696 -21.24 9.13 2.87
C SER A 696 -20.19 8.05 3.13
N LEU A 697 -18.98 8.24 2.63
CA LEU A 697 -17.79 7.41 2.88
C LEU A 697 -16.80 8.10 3.80
N THR A 698 -16.68 9.41 3.66
CA THR A 698 -15.71 10.21 4.41
C THR A 698 -16.36 11.46 4.93
N ASP A 699 -16.36 11.58 6.23
CA ASP A 699 -16.86 12.73 6.96
C ASP A 699 -15.71 13.38 7.72
N LEU A 700 -15.70 14.70 7.83
CA LEU A 700 -14.81 15.39 8.77
C LEU A 700 -15.28 15.11 10.20
N ASN A 701 -14.38 14.62 11.01
CA ASN A 701 -14.68 14.30 12.41
C ASN A 701 -13.43 14.33 13.29
N GLY A 702 -13.61 14.03 14.59
CA GLY A 702 -12.53 14.00 15.56
C GLY A 702 -12.05 15.37 15.99
N ALA A 703 -10.81 15.42 16.49
CA ALA A 703 -10.24 16.67 17.00
C ALA A 703 -10.23 17.75 15.92
N GLY A 704 -10.68 18.94 16.28
CA GLY A 704 -10.70 20.13 15.41
C GLY A 704 -11.96 20.32 14.57
N PHE A 705 -12.93 19.41 14.64
CA PHE A 705 -14.23 19.67 14.04
C PHE A 705 -15.18 20.27 15.08
N HIS A 706 -15.63 21.48 14.82
CA HIS A 706 -16.43 22.27 15.76
C HIS A 706 -17.88 22.51 15.29
N GLY A 707 -18.41 21.63 14.46
CA GLY A 707 -19.76 21.70 13.92
C GLY A 707 -19.81 22.03 12.43
N GLY A 708 -21.00 22.35 11.94
CA GLY A 708 -21.25 22.54 10.52
C GLY A 708 -21.51 21.23 9.79
N TYR A 709 -21.71 21.35 8.47
CA TYR A 709 -21.89 20.19 7.61
C TYR A 709 -20.52 19.54 7.31
N ASN A 710 -20.41 18.23 7.50
CA ASN A 710 -19.13 17.51 7.51
C ASN A 710 -18.99 16.39 6.47
N HIS A 711 -20.03 16.07 5.72
CA HIS A 711 -19.96 14.99 4.71
C HIS A 711 -19.27 15.46 3.43
N ILE A 712 -18.29 14.73 2.94
CA ILE A 712 -17.43 15.20 1.84
C ILE A 712 -17.40 14.20 0.68
N VAL A 713 -17.08 12.93 0.95
CA VAL A 713 -16.89 11.91 -0.06
C VAL A 713 -18.04 10.93 -0.03
N TYR A 714 -18.61 10.68 -1.20
CA TYR A 714 -19.81 9.86 -1.33
C TYR A 714 -19.60 8.69 -2.27
N GLN A 715 -20.40 7.67 -2.02
CA GLN A 715 -20.63 6.54 -2.88
C GLN A 715 -22.00 6.70 -3.54
N ILE A 716 -22.00 6.89 -4.86
CA ILE A 716 -23.20 7.14 -5.67
C ILE A 716 -23.22 6.13 -6.83
N VAL A 717 -24.34 5.42 -7.00
CA VAL A 717 -24.49 4.46 -8.12
C VAL A 717 -24.35 5.19 -9.46
N GLY A 718 -23.62 4.58 -10.39
CA GLY A 718 -23.33 5.18 -11.70
C GLY A 718 -22.12 6.10 -11.74
N GLN A 719 -21.53 6.45 -10.58
CA GLN A 719 -20.39 7.34 -10.46
C GLN A 719 -19.08 6.58 -10.14
N PRO A 720 -17.93 7.21 -10.30
CA PRO A 720 -16.67 6.70 -9.76
C PRO A 720 -16.76 6.54 -8.23
N LEU A 721 -16.01 5.58 -7.70
CA LEU A 721 -15.88 5.44 -6.26
C LEU A 721 -15.19 6.68 -5.67
N GLY A 722 -15.76 7.23 -4.60
CA GLY A 722 -15.19 8.38 -3.92
C GLY A 722 -15.36 9.68 -4.70
N VAL A 723 -16.58 10.06 -5.02
CA VAL A 723 -16.90 11.38 -5.56
C VAL A 723 -17.05 12.41 -4.45
N PHE A 724 -16.60 13.63 -4.69
CA PHE A 724 -16.87 14.76 -3.83
C PHE A 724 -18.27 15.29 -4.16
N TYR A 725 -19.22 15.07 -3.26
CA TYR A 725 -20.60 15.51 -3.40
C TYR A 725 -20.87 16.60 -2.35
N LEU A 726 -20.73 17.86 -2.78
CA LEU A 726 -20.58 19.02 -1.91
C LEU A 726 -21.55 20.14 -2.27
N PRO A 727 -21.93 20.99 -1.29
CA PRO A 727 -22.51 22.30 -1.58
C PRO A 727 -21.53 23.16 -2.38
N HIS A 728 -22.05 23.93 -3.35
CA HIS A 728 -21.27 24.90 -4.11
C HIS A 728 -21.19 26.24 -3.37
N SER A 729 -19.96 26.68 -3.08
CA SER A 729 -19.71 28.01 -2.52
C SER A 729 -19.47 29.03 -3.64
N LYS A 730 -20.27 30.08 -3.70
CA LYS A 730 -20.04 31.25 -4.59
C LYS A 730 -18.92 32.15 -4.07
N GLY A 731 -18.39 31.87 -2.87
CA GLY A 731 -17.37 32.65 -2.18
C GLY A 731 -17.73 32.90 -0.71
N LEU A 732 -17.16 33.93 -0.16
CA LEU A 732 -17.41 34.34 1.23
C LEU A 732 -18.39 35.51 1.29
N VAL A 733 -19.31 35.45 2.25
CA VAL A 733 -20.27 36.50 2.56
C VAL A 733 -20.15 36.88 4.03
N SER A 734 -20.42 38.12 4.38
CA SER A 734 -20.41 38.58 5.78
C SER A 734 -21.41 37.81 6.61
N ASP A 735 -20.96 37.30 7.78
CA ASP A 735 -21.80 36.63 8.77
C ASP A 735 -22.65 37.59 9.61
N GLY A 736 -22.56 38.91 9.36
CA GLY A 736 -23.22 39.95 10.12
C GLY A 736 -22.63 40.23 11.51
N SER A 737 -21.61 39.44 11.95
CA SER A 737 -20.92 39.56 13.24
C SER A 737 -19.46 40.00 13.11
N GLY A 738 -19.08 40.53 11.93
CA GLY A 738 -17.73 40.96 11.64
C GLY A 738 -16.80 39.85 11.17
N GLY A 739 -17.34 38.70 10.73
CA GLY A 739 -16.64 37.61 10.09
C GLY A 739 -17.26 37.24 8.75
N TYR A 740 -16.82 36.12 8.22
CA TYR A 740 -17.30 35.58 6.94
C TYR A 740 -17.74 34.10 7.09
N THR A 741 -18.79 33.76 6.34
CA THR A 741 -19.27 32.40 6.11
C THR A 741 -19.30 32.08 4.62
N TYR A 742 -19.66 30.87 4.22
CA TYR A 742 -19.78 30.50 2.81
C TYR A 742 -21.12 30.91 2.23
N ASP A 743 -21.10 31.62 1.08
CA ASP A 743 -22.30 31.90 0.26
C ASP A 743 -22.62 30.61 -0.54
N ILE A 744 -23.51 29.80 -0.02
CA ILE A 744 -23.90 28.52 -0.63
C ILE A 744 -24.95 28.78 -1.72
N ALA A 745 -24.73 28.17 -2.88
CA ALA A 745 -25.66 28.27 -4.02
C ALA A 745 -26.92 27.45 -3.76
N ASP A 746 -28.08 28.06 -3.97
CA ASP A 746 -29.35 27.38 -4.14
C ASP A 746 -29.38 26.84 -5.59
N LEU A 747 -29.26 25.53 -5.76
CA LEU A 747 -29.17 24.84 -7.07
C LEU A 747 -30.52 24.42 -7.60
N ASN A 748 -31.52 24.26 -6.72
CA ASN A 748 -32.87 23.80 -7.08
C ASN A 748 -33.95 24.89 -7.02
N GLY A 749 -33.64 26.06 -6.46
CA GLY A 749 -34.58 27.18 -6.34
C GLY A 749 -35.55 27.10 -5.17
N GLY A 750 -35.31 26.17 -4.21
CA GLY A 750 -36.16 25.91 -3.05
C GLY A 750 -35.72 26.60 -1.77
N GLY A 751 -34.59 27.32 -1.80
CA GLY A 751 -33.84 27.79 -0.64
C GLY A 751 -32.73 26.80 -0.28
N VAL A 752 -31.62 27.29 0.29
CA VAL A 752 -30.42 26.48 0.57
C VAL A 752 -30.70 25.34 1.55
N SER A 753 -30.49 24.12 1.10
CA SER A 753 -30.58 22.87 1.88
C SER A 753 -29.31 22.03 1.73
N LEU A 754 -28.76 21.53 2.84
CA LEU A 754 -27.57 20.66 2.86
C LEU A 754 -27.92 19.16 2.90
N GLU A 755 -29.19 18.83 2.76
CA GLU A 755 -29.65 17.43 2.71
C GLU A 755 -29.21 16.74 1.41
N ASP A 756 -29.13 15.40 1.45
CA ASP A 756 -28.76 14.61 0.27
C ASP A 756 -29.83 14.75 -0.83
N GLY A 757 -29.38 15.04 -2.05
CA GLY A 757 -30.25 15.24 -3.19
C GLY A 757 -30.68 16.70 -3.42
N GLU A 758 -30.36 17.61 -2.50
CA GLU A 758 -30.73 19.03 -2.56
C GLU A 758 -29.59 19.87 -3.20
N ASP A 759 -29.16 20.99 -2.54
CA ASP A 759 -28.21 21.95 -3.11
C ASP A 759 -26.75 21.49 -3.10
N ARG A 760 -26.54 20.31 -3.64
CA ARG A 760 -25.22 19.67 -3.71
C ARG A 760 -24.97 19.12 -5.09
N TYR A 761 -23.72 19.03 -5.48
CA TYR A 761 -23.32 18.54 -6.80
C TYR A 761 -22.03 17.71 -6.74
N ILE A 762 -21.76 16.93 -7.78
CA ILE A 762 -20.53 16.17 -7.92
C ILE A 762 -19.42 17.13 -8.36
N ALA A 763 -18.64 17.62 -7.40
CA ALA A 763 -17.57 18.60 -7.59
C ALA A 763 -16.28 18.00 -8.14
N GLY A 764 -16.14 16.66 -8.09
CA GLY A 764 -14.95 15.94 -8.56
C GLY A 764 -14.85 14.53 -8.01
N GLN A 765 -13.69 13.91 -8.17
CA GLN A 765 -13.38 12.57 -7.67
C GLN A 765 -12.03 12.52 -6.96
N ALA A 766 -11.93 11.66 -5.96
CA ALA A 766 -10.71 11.45 -5.16
C ALA A 766 -9.69 10.53 -5.86
N VAL A 767 -10.16 9.62 -6.73
CA VAL A 767 -9.29 8.66 -7.40
C VAL A 767 -8.69 9.29 -8.67
N PRO A 768 -7.36 9.23 -8.86
CA PRO A 768 -6.72 9.75 -10.07
C PRO A 768 -7.21 9.06 -11.35
N LYS A 769 -7.38 9.85 -12.43
CA LYS A 769 -7.70 9.34 -13.76
C LYS A 769 -6.47 8.83 -14.50
N ALA A 770 -5.31 9.40 -14.23
CA ALA A 770 -4.04 8.98 -14.82
C ALA A 770 -2.92 8.90 -13.78
N LEU A 771 -2.08 7.88 -13.94
CA LEU A 771 -0.89 7.63 -13.12
C LEU A 771 0.34 7.60 -14.02
N LEU A 772 1.42 8.26 -13.61
CA LEU A 772 2.69 8.32 -14.31
C LEU A 772 3.79 7.73 -13.43
N GLY A 773 4.64 6.90 -14.02
CA GLY A 773 5.91 6.50 -13.42
C GLY A 773 7.02 6.58 -14.45
N SER A 774 8.21 7.03 -14.06
CA SER A 774 9.38 7.04 -14.91
C SER A 774 10.65 6.87 -14.10
N ASN A 775 11.53 6.00 -14.59
CA ASN A 775 12.88 5.87 -14.07
C ASN A 775 13.88 6.16 -15.17
N ILE A 776 14.81 7.05 -14.90
CA ILE A 776 15.90 7.43 -15.78
C ILE A 776 17.20 7.00 -15.13
N SER A 777 17.96 6.13 -15.78
CA SER A 777 19.28 5.71 -15.31
C SER A 777 20.32 6.01 -16.38
N PHE A 778 21.38 6.68 -15.95
CA PHE A 778 22.52 7.09 -16.77
C PHE A 778 23.80 6.53 -16.14
N ARG A 779 24.61 5.85 -16.94
CA ARG A 779 25.94 5.36 -16.53
C ARG A 779 27.00 5.91 -17.46
N TYR A 780 28.02 6.50 -16.86
CA TYR A 780 29.23 6.88 -17.55
C TYR A 780 30.46 6.27 -16.88
N LYS A 781 31.08 5.30 -17.52
CA LYS A 781 32.18 4.51 -16.94
C LYS A 781 31.82 3.91 -15.60
N MET A 782 32.41 4.45 -14.52
CA MET A 782 32.26 3.97 -13.15
C MET A 782 31.18 4.71 -12.34
N VAL A 783 30.62 5.77 -12.89
CA VAL A 783 29.61 6.58 -12.23
C VAL A 783 28.25 6.33 -12.86
N ASP A 784 27.24 6.18 -12.02
CA ASP A 784 25.84 6.10 -12.46
C ASP A 784 24.96 7.09 -11.70
N VAL A 785 23.91 7.52 -12.38
CA VAL A 785 22.88 8.40 -11.83
C VAL A 785 21.52 7.76 -12.10
N SER A 786 20.66 7.72 -11.09
CA SER A 786 19.27 7.23 -11.22
C SER A 786 18.29 8.23 -10.63
N VAL A 787 17.21 8.49 -11.37
CA VAL A 787 16.13 9.37 -10.95
C VAL A 787 14.80 8.64 -11.10
N GLN A 788 13.96 8.72 -10.08
CA GLN A 788 12.59 8.22 -10.11
C GLN A 788 11.60 9.37 -10.06
N VAL A 789 10.64 9.31 -10.97
CA VAL A 789 9.55 10.29 -11.06
C VAL A 789 8.22 9.55 -10.98
N ASN A 790 7.30 10.05 -10.17
CA ASN A 790 5.92 9.57 -10.08
C ASN A 790 4.95 10.74 -10.18
N GLY A 791 3.76 10.48 -10.69
CA GLY A 791 2.72 11.50 -10.80
C GLY A 791 1.32 10.91 -10.80
N ALA A 792 0.36 11.70 -10.38
CA ALA A 792 -1.07 11.39 -10.45
C ALA A 792 -1.84 12.61 -10.91
N PHE A 793 -2.84 12.38 -11.78
CA PHE A 793 -3.55 13.46 -12.46
C PHE A 793 -5.06 13.19 -12.55
N GLY A 794 -5.84 14.28 -12.65
CA GLY A 794 -7.26 14.24 -12.88
C GLY A 794 -8.08 13.87 -11.65
N HIS A 795 -7.58 14.16 -10.47
CA HIS A 795 -8.28 14.01 -9.19
C HIS A 795 -8.29 15.32 -8.40
N LYS A 796 -9.11 15.36 -7.39
CA LYS A 796 -9.17 16.47 -6.44
C LYS A 796 -8.83 15.99 -5.04
N ILE A 797 -8.47 16.94 -4.17
CA ILE A 797 -8.21 16.76 -2.75
C ILE A 797 -9.04 17.75 -1.99
N TYR A 798 -9.74 17.29 -0.96
CA TYR A 798 -10.42 18.18 -0.03
C TYR A 798 -9.45 18.59 1.07
N ASN A 799 -9.18 19.87 1.19
CA ASN A 799 -8.25 20.45 2.16
C ASN A 799 -8.97 20.71 3.49
N GLY A 800 -9.32 19.64 4.22
CA GLY A 800 -9.96 19.71 5.53
C GLY A 800 -9.02 20.28 6.61
N THR A 801 -7.72 20.21 6.38
CA THR A 801 -6.69 20.87 7.22
C THR A 801 -6.86 22.38 7.19
N SER A 802 -6.97 22.98 6.00
CA SER A 802 -7.23 24.41 5.88
C SER A 802 -8.61 24.79 6.40
N LEU A 803 -9.67 24.03 6.08
CA LEU A 803 -11.00 24.27 6.66
C LEU A 803 -10.95 24.38 8.19
N THR A 804 -10.18 23.50 8.84
CA THR A 804 -10.08 23.46 10.31
C THR A 804 -9.25 24.63 10.85
N TYR A 805 -8.04 24.83 10.31
CA TYR A 805 -7.08 25.78 10.91
C TYR A 805 -7.25 27.23 10.43
N MET A 806 -8.07 27.48 9.41
CA MET A 806 -8.45 28.82 8.97
C MET A 806 -9.72 29.36 9.64
N ASN A 807 -10.32 28.57 10.53
CA ASN A 807 -11.55 28.95 11.23
C ASN A 807 -11.25 29.85 12.44
N MET A 808 -11.68 31.10 12.39
CA MET A 808 -11.47 32.09 13.44
C MET A 808 -12.44 31.96 14.64
N ASN A 809 -13.47 31.12 14.56
CA ASN A 809 -14.33 30.84 15.72
C ASN A 809 -13.60 30.08 16.85
N ILE A 810 -12.49 29.39 16.52
CA ILE A 810 -11.74 28.64 17.52
C ILE A 810 -10.70 29.49 18.27
N PHE A 811 -10.41 30.71 17.78
CA PHE A 811 -9.47 31.63 18.41
C PHE A 811 -10.17 32.42 19.54
N PRO A 812 -9.56 32.56 20.76
CA PRO A 812 -8.19 32.25 21.14
C PRO A 812 -8.01 30.90 21.85
N ASP A 813 -9.07 30.07 21.98
CA ASP A 813 -8.96 28.78 22.67
C ASP A 813 -8.02 27.84 21.95
N TYR A 814 -7.91 28.00 20.61
CA TYR A 814 -7.02 27.26 19.73
C TYR A 814 -6.21 28.22 18.85
N ASN A 815 -4.95 27.86 18.57
CA ASN A 815 -4.14 28.57 17.60
C ASN A 815 -4.64 28.29 16.17
N VAL A 816 -4.36 29.21 15.24
CA VAL A 816 -4.84 29.19 13.85
C VAL A 816 -3.68 29.31 12.87
N MET A 817 -3.92 29.00 11.58
CA MET A 817 -2.94 29.22 10.53
C MET A 817 -2.74 30.72 10.25
N LYS A 818 -1.50 31.07 9.81
CA LYS A 818 -1.23 32.36 9.22
C LYS A 818 -2.16 32.59 8.02
N GLY A 819 -2.77 33.76 7.97
CA GLY A 819 -3.80 34.11 6.98
C GLY A 819 -5.23 33.91 7.46
N ALA A 820 -5.46 33.17 8.56
CA ALA A 820 -6.79 33.03 9.14
C ALA A 820 -7.35 34.37 9.65
N PRO A 821 -6.56 35.22 10.32
CA PRO A 821 -7.04 36.53 10.76
C PRO A 821 -7.50 37.47 9.63
N GLU A 822 -6.79 37.40 8.48
CA GLU A 822 -7.11 38.24 7.30
C GLU A 822 -8.37 37.73 6.59
N GLN A 823 -8.54 36.41 6.44
CA GLN A 823 -9.74 35.85 5.84
C GLN A 823 -10.94 35.88 6.77
N ASN A 824 -10.72 35.83 8.05
CA ASN A 824 -11.71 35.91 9.12
C ASN A 824 -12.95 35.01 8.92
N ILE A 825 -12.74 33.79 8.42
CA ILE A 825 -13.79 32.79 8.23
C ILE A 825 -14.21 32.23 9.60
N LYS A 826 -15.50 32.22 9.86
CA LYS A 826 -16.10 31.75 11.11
C LYS A 826 -17.04 30.57 10.92
N ASP A 827 -16.82 29.79 9.87
CA ASP A 827 -17.67 28.66 9.48
C ASP A 827 -16.81 27.43 9.11
N GLN A 828 -17.24 26.24 9.52
CA GLN A 828 -16.64 24.95 9.18
C GLN A 828 -17.54 24.07 8.30
N THR A 829 -18.55 24.65 7.66
CA THR A 829 -19.37 23.91 6.71
C THR A 829 -18.54 23.40 5.55
N ALA A 830 -18.57 22.08 5.30
CA ALA A 830 -17.83 21.46 4.23
C ALA A 830 -18.42 21.79 2.86
N THR A 831 -17.88 22.80 2.19
CA THR A 831 -18.23 23.22 0.84
C THR A 831 -17.09 22.95 -0.14
N ASP A 832 -17.31 23.14 -1.44
CA ASP A 832 -16.26 23.04 -2.45
C ASP A 832 -15.22 24.17 -2.42
N TYR A 833 -15.33 25.14 -1.52
CA TYR A 833 -14.36 26.23 -1.32
C TYR A 833 -12.94 25.70 -1.04
N TRP A 834 -12.85 24.59 -0.30
CA TRP A 834 -11.58 23.93 0.06
C TRP A 834 -11.25 22.73 -0.84
N LEU A 835 -11.95 22.56 -1.96
CA LEU A 835 -11.72 21.45 -2.88
C LEU A 835 -10.71 21.84 -3.96
N GLU A 836 -9.48 21.35 -3.85
CA GLU A 836 -8.36 21.73 -4.70
C GLU A 836 -8.03 20.66 -5.76
N LYS A 837 -7.27 21.03 -6.80
CA LYS A 837 -6.69 20.06 -7.74
C LYS A 837 -5.59 19.27 -7.05
N GLY A 838 -5.67 17.95 -7.16
CA GLY A 838 -4.70 17.01 -6.57
C GLY A 838 -3.54 16.65 -7.49
N ASP A 839 -3.48 17.20 -8.70
CA ASP A 839 -2.45 16.86 -9.70
C ASP A 839 -1.04 17.13 -9.18
N TYR A 840 -0.15 16.15 -9.36
CA TYR A 840 1.25 16.33 -8.97
C TYR A 840 2.22 15.51 -9.83
N VAL A 841 3.47 15.95 -9.82
CA VAL A 841 4.66 15.20 -10.22
C VAL A 841 5.67 15.25 -9.08
N ASN A 842 6.07 14.08 -8.61
CA ASN A 842 7.05 13.94 -7.53
C ASN A 842 8.36 13.35 -8.05
N LEU A 843 9.48 13.99 -7.72
CA LEU A 843 10.81 13.42 -7.86
C LEU A 843 11.10 12.63 -6.57
N ASP A 844 10.82 11.32 -6.62
CA ASP A 844 10.91 10.46 -5.44
C ASP A 844 12.32 10.37 -4.91
N TYR A 845 13.30 10.11 -5.81
CA TYR A 845 14.70 10.11 -5.42
C TYR A 845 15.63 10.49 -6.58
N LEU A 846 16.81 10.92 -6.18
CA LEU A 846 18.01 11.03 -7.02
C LEU A 846 19.13 10.25 -6.33
N THR A 847 19.71 9.27 -7.04
CA THR A 847 20.89 8.52 -6.57
C THR A 847 22.08 8.76 -7.50
N VAL A 848 23.23 9.02 -6.93
CA VAL A 848 24.54 9.02 -7.62
C VAL A 848 25.37 7.89 -7.05
N GLY A 849 25.83 6.99 -7.89
CA GLY A 849 26.66 5.85 -7.53
C GLY A 849 28.03 5.89 -8.18
N TRP A 850 29.04 5.42 -7.46
CA TRP A 850 30.40 5.26 -7.94
C TRP A 850 30.90 3.84 -7.69
N ASN A 851 31.18 3.10 -8.77
CA ASN A 851 31.80 1.78 -8.71
C ASN A 851 33.31 1.99 -8.62
N VAL A 852 33.87 1.84 -7.43
CA VAL A 852 35.27 2.10 -7.15
C VAL A 852 36.14 1.04 -7.80
N PRO A 853 37.20 1.41 -8.53
CA PRO A 853 38.13 0.44 -9.13
C PRO A 853 38.89 -0.32 -8.03
N VAL A 854 38.70 -1.63 -7.98
CA VAL A 854 39.33 -2.51 -6.96
C VAL A 854 40.50 -3.32 -7.50
N ASN A 855 41.13 -2.92 -8.63
CA ASN A 855 42.16 -3.68 -9.34
C ASN A 855 43.33 -4.09 -8.43
N SER A 856 43.76 -3.22 -7.53
CA SER A 856 44.85 -3.45 -6.59
C SER A 856 44.54 -4.42 -5.45
N VAL A 857 43.27 -4.63 -5.15
CA VAL A 857 42.75 -5.47 -4.04
C VAL A 857 41.78 -6.56 -4.51
N LYS A 858 41.76 -6.82 -5.84
CA LYS A 858 40.82 -7.77 -6.47
C LYS A 858 40.92 -9.19 -5.91
N LYS A 859 42.01 -9.54 -5.25
CA LYS A 859 42.16 -10.83 -4.56
C LYS A 859 41.22 -10.97 -3.37
N TYR A 860 40.81 -9.85 -2.73
CA TYR A 860 39.99 -9.82 -1.52
C TYR A 860 38.65 -9.19 -1.75
N ILE A 861 38.55 -8.14 -2.58
CA ILE A 861 37.36 -7.39 -2.87
C ILE A 861 37.06 -7.48 -4.37
N GLN A 862 35.95 -8.09 -4.72
CA GLN A 862 35.52 -8.26 -6.12
C GLN A 862 34.84 -6.99 -6.65
N SER A 863 34.06 -6.31 -5.82
CA SER A 863 33.42 -5.04 -6.18
C SER A 863 33.22 -4.17 -4.94
N LEU A 864 33.34 -2.88 -5.15
CA LEU A 864 33.08 -1.83 -4.15
C LEU A 864 32.26 -0.73 -4.80
N ARG A 865 31.10 -0.42 -4.24
CA ARG A 865 30.24 0.66 -4.70
C ARG A 865 29.93 1.61 -3.55
N LEU A 866 30.08 2.90 -3.80
CA LEU A 866 29.60 3.99 -2.95
C LEU A 866 28.40 4.65 -3.62
N SER A 867 27.42 5.08 -2.84
CA SER A 867 26.26 5.80 -3.36
C SER A 867 25.83 6.93 -2.42
N PHE A 868 25.20 7.93 -3.02
CA PHE A 868 24.54 9.01 -2.32
C PHE A 868 23.14 9.17 -2.90
N THR A 869 22.13 9.16 -2.04
CA THR A 869 20.72 9.24 -2.42
C THR A 869 20.03 10.36 -1.67
N VAL A 870 19.21 11.13 -2.37
CA VAL A 870 18.27 12.09 -1.78
C VAL A 870 16.86 11.63 -2.09
N ASN A 871 16.06 11.36 -1.06
CA ASN A 871 14.66 10.98 -1.19
C ASN A 871 13.75 12.20 -0.99
N ASN A 872 12.58 12.18 -1.62
CA ASN A 872 11.60 13.29 -1.64
C ASN A 872 12.24 14.60 -2.08
N LEU A 873 12.91 14.55 -3.25
CA LEU A 873 13.71 15.67 -3.75
C LEU A 873 12.87 16.91 -4.05
N ALA A 874 11.72 16.73 -4.74
CA ALA A 874 10.79 17.81 -5.05
C ALA A 874 9.42 17.28 -5.43
N THR A 875 8.38 18.04 -5.09
CA THR A 875 7.00 17.80 -5.53
C THR A 875 6.50 19.04 -6.26
N ILE A 876 6.08 18.87 -7.51
CA ILE A 876 5.47 19.91 -8.35
C ILE A 876 3.96 19.70 -8.29
N THR A 877 3.24 20.65 -7.68
CA THR A 877 1.79 20.57 -7.50
C THR A 877 1.19 21.96 -7.34
N GLY A 878 -0.09 22.09 -7.68
CA GLY A 878 -0.88 23.28 -7.35
C GLY A 878 -1.65 23.16 -6.02
N TYR A 879 -1.52 22.01 -5.32
CA TYR A 879 -2.16 21.81 -4.03
C TYR A 879 -1.50 22.65 -2.92
N SER A 880 -2.31 23.34 -2.12
CA SER A 880 -1.81 24.28 -1.11
C SER A 880 -1.35 23.61 0.19
N GLY A 881 -1.90 22.43 0.55
CA GLY A 881 -1.59 21.67 1.76
C GLY A 881 -0.16 21.12 1.79
N LEU A 882 0.13 20.29 2.79
CA LEU A 882 1.49 19.78 3.01
C LEU A 882 1.94 18.84 1.90
N SER A 883 1.07 17.95 1.45
CA SER A 883 1.36 16.95 0.43
C SER A 883 0.12 16.63 -0.41
N PRO A 884 0.23 16.55 -1.75
CA PRO A 884 -0.85 16.06 -2.60
C PRO A 884 -0.97 14.53 -2.57
N MET A 885 -0.05 13.83 -1.92
CA MET A 885 -0.03 12.36 -1.82
C MET A 885 -0.92 11.88 -0.67
N VAL A 886 -2.19 12.30 -0.68
CA VAL A 886 -3.21 11.81 0.25
C VAL A 886 -3.75 10.46 -0.20
N ASN A 887 -4.39 9.71 0.70
CA ASN A 887 -4.98 8.42 0.37
C ASN A 887 -6.07 8.57 -0.72
N SER A 888 -5.76 8.12 -1.92
CA SER A 888 -6.67 8.12 -3.08
C SER A 888 -6.99 6.71 -3.60
N SER A 889 -6.54 5.67 -2.92
CA SER A 889 -6.62 4.28 -3.37
C SER A 889 -7.44 3.36 -2.48
N SER A 890 -7.98 3.86 -1.37
CA SER A 890 -8.77 3.09 -0.39
C SER A 890 -10.19 3.62 -0.28
N VAL A 891 -11.14 2.76 0.10
CA VAL A 891 -12.50 3.12 0.47
C VAL A 891 -12.66 3.48 1.96
N ASN A 892 -11.58 3.86 2.60
CA ASN A 892 -11.55 4.23 4.00
C ASN A 892 -11.99 5.69 4.22
N SER A 893 -12.21 6.05 5.46
CA SER A 893 -12.63 7.38 5.92
C SER A 893 -11.70 8.55 5.57
N THR A 894 -10.68 8.34 4.74
CA THR A 894 -9.70 9.36 4.33
C THR A 894 -9.54 9.49 2.83
N LEU A 895 -10.43 8.86 2.06
CA LEU A 895 -10.34 8.84 0.60
C LEU A 895 -10.36 10.27 0.02
N GLY A 896 -9.21 10.73 -0.50
CA GLY A 896 -9.05 12.05 -1.12
C GLY A 896 -9.17 13.24 -0.17
N VAL A 897 -9.12 13.02 1.15
CA VAL A 897 -9.28 14.08 2.15
C VAL A 897 -7.98 14.26 2.94
N ASP A 898 -7.47 15.48 2.98
CA ASP A 898 -6.42 15.94 3.88
C ASP A 898 -7.10 16.51 5.13
N ASP A 899 -7.36 15.65 6.13
CA ASP A 899 -8.04 16.00 7.36
C ASP A 899 -7.06 15.99 8.55
N LYS A 900 -6.28 17.07 8.70
CA LYS A 900 -5.33 17.25 9.83
C LYS A 900 -4.31 16.11 9.99
N ARG A 901 -4.28 15.16 9.07
CA ARG A 901 -3.38 14.01 9.02
C ARG A 901 -2.06 14.40 8.40
N SER A 902 -1.55 15.48 8.90
CA SER A 902 -0.40 16.15 8.31
C SER A 902 0.89 15.64 8.93
N TYR A 903 1.09 14.30 8.91
CA TYR A 903 2.43 13.79 9.18
C TYR A 903 3.39 14.40 8.15
N PRO A 904 4.41 15.16 8.58
CA PRO A 904 5.25 15.88 7.67
C PRO A 904 6.06 14.93 6.78
N LEU A 905 6.16 15.26 5.49
CA LEU A 905 7.07 14.54 4.61
C LEU A 905 8.51 14.77 5.04
N ALA A 906 9.27 13.68 5.16
CA ALA A 906 10.68 13.73 5.42
C ALA A 906 11.48 13.77 4.12
N ARG A 907 12.52 14.60 4.07
CA ARG A 907 13.61 14.52 3.10
C ARG A 907 14.75 13.77 3.74
N THR A 908 15.23 12.72 3.06
CA THR A 908 16.31 11.87 3.59
C THR A 908 17.52 11.94 2.70
N TYR A 909 18.69 12.13 3.30
CA TYR A 909 19.99 12.07 2.66
C TYR A 909 20.70 10.80 3.09
N THR A 910 21.01 9.89 2.16
CA THR A 910 21.54 8.56 2.48
C THR A 910 22.87 8.32 1.79
N PHE A 911 23.86 7.87 2.54
CA PHE A 911 25.13 7.34 2.05
C PHE A 911 25.09 5.82 2.08
N GLY A 912 25.43 5.19 0.97
CA GLY A 912 25.42 3.73 0.82
C GLY A 912 26.79 3.17 0.48
N LEU A 913 27.07 1.96 0.99
CA LEU A 913 28.27 1.19 0.75
C LEU A 913 27.87 -0.25 0.41
N SER A 914 28.36 -0.77 -0.71
CA SER A 914 28.19 -2.19 -1.08
C SER A 914 29.54 -2.80 -1.40
N ILE A 915 29.85 -3.94 -0.78
CA ILE A 915 31.12 -4.66 -0.94
C ILE A 915 30.80 -6.14 -1.23
N ASN A 916 31.46 -6.69 -2.25
CA ASN A 916 31.49 -8.13 -2.49
C ASN A 916 32.94 -8.61 -2.35
N PHE A 917 33.12 -9.65 -1.51
CA PHE A 917 34.42 -10.27 -1.21
C PHE A 917 34.60 -11.55 -2.00
#